data_88dcec5b3f759fad34d805a750c3bc58
#
_entry.id   88dcec5b3f759fad34d805a750c3bc58
#
_cell.length_a   1.000
_cell.length_b   1.000
_cell.length_c   1.000
_cell.angle_alpha   90.00
_cell.angle_beta   90.00
_cell.angle_gamma   90.00
#
_symmetry.space_group_name_H-M   'P 1'
#
loop_
_entity.id
_entity.type
_entity.pdbx_description
1 polymer ?
#
loop_
_entity_poly.entity_id
_entity_poly.type
_entity_poly.pdbx_seq_one_letter_code
_entity_poly.pdbx_strand_id
1 'polypeptide(L)'
;METPDLDTDDVTPPSKNHKLQRKRSDSPDPSCVSMKSDASMDFPLTFRNRDSSSAHSVLQKSGDRREKNITATGHDPEPAAVNEFQKKFKLNLMKKFQCLNGVMINPENRTLLNEIYTELFITEGDSGDVNKEHEVRQIEAASRRTTTEETPIKCNDIFKPLSDQDKPIRTVLTKPLSKKDKPIRTVLTEGVAGIGKTVSVQKFILDWAEGKANQDIHLIFSLPFRELNLMKDQKLSLMDLLHVCFKETKETEMSSLEKVLFIFDGLDEYRFPLDFQNTERVCDVTESASVHVLLINLIKGNLLPSALIWITSRPAAADQIPSECVHRVTEVRGFNDPQKEEYFRKRISDQSLANNIITHLKSIRSLYIMCHIPVFCWISATVLERMLDEAENGEIPKTLTQMYTHFLIIQTNIIRDKYSKKQESDEEMLLKLGQLAFEQLKKGNLIFYEEDLRGCGIDVREAAVYSGVCTQIFREEFGLHQSKVYCFVHLSIQEHLAALYVHLTFMMEKKNVLKQSGISEPEISSNEEDESEMSSDQLTEEITISAVHKSAVHQAIKSQTGHLDLFLRFLLGLSLESNQKLLHTLVSHTGSSSQIGQWSTVQYIKMKINEDLPTEKSINLFHCLNELGDNSLVEEIQHYLKSGKQSELSSSQWSALVFVLLTSAEELEEFDLSKYISTDKIRDEILVKVMPVIAASRKAIIRCDTIQQSGCSALASVPSSETSNLRELHLTVDTLDLTWSKLGDSRVKRLSAVLENPQCKVKNLKLWSCGVTDEGCAALTSALRSNPSHLRELDLSRNNLGDSGVKCLSAVLENPHCKLEILKLSYCGVSDEGCTALASALRSNPSHLRELDLTLNKLGDSGVKCVSAVLENPHCKLEILKLWNCDISGEGCTALTSALRSNPSHLRELELSMNKLGDSGVKCLSVVLENPHCKLEILKLYRCDISDEGCAALASALRSNPSHLRELNLTGNEISSSGVKCLSALKNDGHYKLQSLRF
;
A
#
# COMPACT_ATOMS: atom_id res chain seq x y z
N MET A 1 -17.10 46.09 -35.86
CA MET A 1 -16.39 47.38 -35.84
C MET A 1 -15.20 47.08 -34.94
N GLU A 2 -14.21 46.68 -35.61
CA GLU A 2 -12.92 47.34 -35.88
C GLU A 2 -11.88 47.02 -34.82
N THR A 3 -10.96 46.17 -35.20
CA THR A 3 -9.57 46.19 -34.83
C THR A 3 -8.89 47.42 -35.44
N PRO A 4 -7.71 47.92 -35.08
CA PRO A 4 -6.43 47.31 -35.40
C PRO A 4 -5.31 47.52 -34.35
N ASP A 5 -4.32 46.56 -34.28
CA ASP A 5 -3.00 46.54 -34.87
C ASP A 5 -1.87 47.39 -34.26
N LEU A 6 -0.71 46.70 -34.07
CA LEU A 6 0.72 47.10 -34.22
C LEU A 6 1.31 47.98 -33.08
N ASP A 7 2.52 47.86 -32.61
CA ASP A 7 3.81 47.28 -33.01
C ASP A 7 4.83 47.29 -31.87
N THR A 8 5.71 46.27 -31.88
CA THR A 8 7.20 46.23 -31.79
C THR A 8 7.95 46.98 -30.69
N ASP A 9 8.90 46.38 -30.11
CA ASP A 9 10.38 46.36 -30.12
C ASP A 9 10.92 45.87 -28.78
N ASP A 10 11.58 44.76 -28.75
CA ASP A 10 13.00 44.46 -28.95
C ASP A 10 13.93 45.04 -27.87
N VAL A 11 14.62 44.19 -27.13
CA VAL A 11 16.07 44.21 -26.79
C VAL A 11 16.51 42.95 -26.03
N THR A 12 17.21 42.08 -26.69
CA THR A 12 18.25 41.15 -26.15
C THR A 12 19.65 41.68 -26.51
N PRO A 13 20.78 41.03 -26.21
CA PRO A 13 21.36 40.31 -25.07
C PRO A 13 22.74 40.90 -24.65
N PRO A 14 23.81 40.24 -24.09
CA PRO A 14 24.69 39.36 -24.83
C PRO A 14 25.30 38.13 -24.11
N SER A 15 25.54 37.18 -24.95
CA SER A 15 26.34 36.00 -24.82
C SER A 15 27.86 36.19 -24.58
N LYS A 16 28.57 35.22 -24.03
CA LYS A 16 29.94 34.88 -24.45
C LYS A 16 30.15 33.36 -24.50
N ASN A 17 30.51 32.94 -25.71
CA ASN A 17 31.02 31.67 -26.15
C ASN A 17 32.42 31.37 -25.61
N HIS A 18 32.73 30.08 -25.46
CA HIS A 18 33.97 29.51 -25.99
C HIS A 18 33.73 28.08 -26.53
N LYS A 19 34.02 27.98 -27.84
CA LYS A 19 34.16 26.75 -28.64
C LYS A 19 35.53 26.14 -28.42
N LEU A 20 35.63 24.80 -28.55
CA LEU A 20 36.68 24.05 -29.29
C LEU A 20 36.19 22.61 -29.48
N GLN A 21 35.75 22.29 -30.66
CA GLN A 21 36.29 21.50 -31.77
C GLN A 21 36.56 20.01 -31.51
N ARG A 22 35.72 19.26 -32.17
CA ARG A 22 35.79 17.99 -32.90
C ARG A 22 37.15 17.34 -33.15
N LYS A 23 37.21 16.01 -32.97
CA LYS A 23 37.72 15.07 -33.99
C LYS A 23 37.01 13.73 -33.91
N ARG A 24 36.55 13.29 -35.08
CA ARG A 24 36.08 11.95 -35.43
C ARG A 24 37.28 11.01 -35.67
N SER A 25 37.12 9.71 -35.40
CA SER A 25 37.49 8.58 -36.27
C SER A 25 36.92 7.29 -35.71
N ASP A 26 35.97 6.77 -36.39
CA ASP A 26 35.93 5.52 -37.16
C ASP A 26 36.05 4.21 -36.37
N SER A 27 34.96 3.46 -36.55
CA SER A 27 34.81 2.01 -36.30
C SER A 27 35.77 1.16 -37.14
N PRO A 28 35.99 -0.12 -36.86
CA PRO A 28 34.98 -1.12 -37.27
C PRO A 28 34.84 -2.33 -36.33
N ASP A 29 33.67 -2.94 -36.41
CA ASP A 29 33.42 -4.32 -36.06
C ASP A 29 34.30 -5.29 -36.90
N PRO A 30 34.60 -6.49 -36.36
CA PRO A 30 34.01 -7.62 -37.00
C PRO A 30 33.57 -8.81 -36.11
N SER A 31 32.38 -9.28 -36.41
CA SER A 31 31.97 -10.62 -36.79
C SER A 31 32.42 -11.84 -35.98
N CYS A 32 31.40 -12.54 -35.54
CA CYS A 32 31.16 -13.99 -35.54
C CYS A 32 32.34 -14.93 -35.72
N VAL A 33 32.50 -15.84 -34.77
CA VAL A 33 32.74 -17.27 -35.09
C VAL A 33 32.07 -18.15 -34.06
N SER A 34 31.13 -18.95 -34.56
CA SER A 34 30.58 -20.14 -33.99
C SER A 34 31.61 -21.27 -34.04
N MET A 35 31.76 -22.04 -32.98
CA MET A 35 32.18 -23.46 -33.13
C MET A 35 31.49 -24.34 -32.10
N LYS A 36 30.79 -25.29 -32.65
CA LYS A 36 30.29 -26.53 -32.03
C LYS A 36 31.43 -27.53 -31.86
N SER A 37 31.34 -28.41 -30.89
CA SER A 37 31.46 -29.87 -30.94
C SER A 37 31.58 -30.36 -29.50
N ASP A 38 30.69 -31.17 -29.08
CA ASP A 38 30.41 -32.58 -29.24
C ASP A 38 31.28 -33.48 -28.35
N ALA A 39 30.52 -34.34 -27.68
CA ALA A 39 30.76 -35.70 -27.26
C ALA A 39 31.66 -35.88 -26.01
N SER A 40 31.41 -36.72 -25.10
CA SER A 40 30.45 -37.79 -24.82
C SER A 40 30.90 -38.53 -23.59
N MET A 41 29.94 -39.18 -22.91
CA MET A 41 30.07 -40.43 -22.11
C MET A 41 30.96 -40.40 -20.87
N ASP A 42 30.63 -40.93 -19.70
CA ASP A 42 29.83 -42.13 -19.38
C ASP A 42 29.40 -42.15 -17.92
N PHE A 43 28.21 -42.63 -17.65
CA PHE A 43 27.78 -43.31 -16.42
C PHE A 43 28.36 -44.73 -16.43
N PRO A 44 28.20 -45.58 -15.43
CA PRO A 44 27.58 -45.52 -14.09
C PRO A 44 28.36 -46.29 -12.99
N LEU A 45 27.84 -46.34 -11.76
CA LEU A 45 27.60 -47.62 -11.04
C LEU A 45 26.88 -47.40 -9.71
N THR A 46 25.74 -48.06 -9.66
CA THR A 46 24.89 -48.37 -8.53
C THR A 46 25.47 -49.45 -7.66
N PHE A 47 25.12 -49.46 -6.35
CA PHE A 47 24.73 -50.65 -5.55
C PHE A 47 23.96 -50.15 -4.32
N ARG A 48 22.72 -50.39 -4.24
CA ARG A 48 21.78 -51.39 -3.77
C ARG A 48 22.00 -51.87 -2.33
N ASN A 49 21.02 -51.46 -1.52
CA ASN A 49 20.12 -52.27 -0.65
C ASN A 49 20.68 -53.25 0.37
N ARG A 50 20.22 -53.10 1.61
CA ARG A 50 19.17 -53.94 2.23
C ARG A 50 19.01 -53.57 3.70
N ASP A 51 17.82 -53.14 4.05
CA ASP A 51 16.74 -53.80 4.84
C ASP A 51 17.09 -54.29 6.25
N SER A 52 16.27 -53.70 7.11
CA SER A 52 15.32 -54.36 8.03
C SER A 52 15.57 -54.24 9.52
N SER A 53 14.57 -53.57 10.09
CA SER A 53 13.75 -54.00 11.23
C SER A 53 14.25 -54.01 12.65
N SER A 54 13.50 -53.24 13.40
CA SER A 54 12.80 -53.58 14.65
C SER A 54 13.53 -53.61 15.98
N ALA A 55 13.06 -52.73 16.81
CA ALA A 55 12.42 -53.00 18.10
C ALA A 55 13.26 -53.23 19.36
N HIS A 56 12.83 -52.39 20.31
CA HIS A 56 12.70 -52.64 21.78
C HIS A 56 13.89 -52.58 22.72
N SER A 57 13.84 -51.49 23.46
CA SER A 57 13.63 -51.47 24.95
C SER A 57 14.76 -51.86 25.90
N VAL A 58 14.88 -51.00 26.89
CA VAL A 58 15.05 -51.34 28.33
C VAL A 58 16.44 -51.33 28.94
N LEU A 59 16.65 -50.25 29.68
CA LEU A 59 17.16 -50.18 31.06
C LEU A 59 18.53 -50.80 31.47
N GLN A 60 19.22 -49.90 32.13
CA GLN A 60 19.92 -50.03 33.41
C GLN A 60 21.42 -50.25 33.44
N LYS A 61 22.04 -49.23 34.03
CA LYS A 61 23.01 -49.19 35.18
C LYS A 61 24.37 -49.89 35.11
N SER A 62 25.29 -49.02 35.49
CA SER A 62 26.39 -49.24 36.43
C SER A 62 27.73 -49.76 35.90
N GLY A 63 28.72 -48.99 36.17
CA GLY A 63 29.81 -49.46 36.94
C GLY A 63 31.19 -49.48 36.25
N ASP A 64 31.98 -48.53 36.68
CA ASP A 64 33.38 -48.67 37.08
C ASP A 64 34.52 -48.99 36.10
N ARG A 65 35.41 -48.02 36.12
CA ARG A 65 36.89 -48.08 36.12
C ARG A 65 37.61 -49.00 35.17
N ARG A 66 38.44 -48.37 34.32
CA ARG A 66 39.94 -48.49 34.47
C ARG A 66 40.67 -47.63 33.39
N GLU A 67 41.56 -46.83 33.92
CA GLU A 67 42.64 -46.15 33.19
C GLU A 67 43.41 -47.04 32.26
N LYS A 68 43.82 -46.54 31.11
CA LYS A 68 45.22 -46.71 30.66
C LYS A 68 45.57 -45.63 29.67
N ASN A 69 46.60 -44.90 30.05
CA ASN A 69 47.43 -44.01 29.28
C ASN A 69 47.91 -44.63 27.98
N ILE A 70 47.90 -43.80 26.91
CA ILE A 70 49.07 -43.70 26.00
C ILE A 70 49.10 -42.26 25.42
N THR A 71 50.21 -41.66 25.59
CA THR A 71 50.89 -40.43 25.25
C THR A 71 50.61 -39.88 23.84
N ALA A 72 50.18 -38.63 23.79
CA ALA A 72 50.85 -37.41 23.31
C ALA A 72 51.32 -37.31 21.85
N THR A 73 50.76 -36.36 21.07
CA THR A 73 51.46 -35.13 20.62
C THR A 73 50.54 -34.42 19.63
N GLY A 74 50.34 -33.14 19.86
CA GLY A 74 49.65 -32.25 18.95
C GLY A 74 48.92 -31.14 19.73
N HIS A 75 49.67 -30.12 20.10
CA HIS A 75 49.12 -28.89 20.67
C HIS A 75 48.32 -28.14 19.62
N ASP A 76 47.01 -28.02 19.86
CA ASP A 76 46.23 -26.86 19.52
C ASP A 76 45.74 -26.21 20.83
N PRO A 77 46.18 -25.00 21.16
CA PRO A 77 45.82 -24.34 22.41
C PRO A 77 44.67 -23.33 22.20
N GLU A 78 43.56 -23.71 21.56
CA GLU A 78 42.58 -22.70 21.19
C GLU A 78 41.15 -22.81 21.80
N PRO A 79 40.70 -23.79 22.56
CA PRO A 79 39.30 -23.75 23.09
C PRO A 79 39.12 -22.95 24.38
N ALA A 80 40.17 -22.69 25.15
CA ALA A 80 40.05 -22.11 26.49
C ALA A 80 39.94 -20.57 26.48
N ALA A 81 40.73 -19.89 25.67
CA ALA A 81 40.77 -18.42 25.61
C ALA A 81 39.53 -17.80 24.93
N VAL A 82 39.05 -18.43 23.85
CA VAL A 82 37.81 -18.01 23.14
C VAL A 82 36.59 -18.20 24.05
N ASN A 83 36.56 -19.23 24.86
CA ASN A 83 35.43 -19.49 25.77
C ASN A 83 35.42 -18.49 26.95
N GLU A 84 36.57 -18.03 27.43
CA GLU A 84 36.66 -17.03 28.50
C GLU A 84 36.28 -15.65 28.00
N PHE A 85 36.71 -15.28 26.80
CA PHE A 85 36.30 -14.03 26.13
C PHE A 85 34.78 -13.99 25.92
N GLN A 86 34.18 -15.02 25.33
CA GLN A 86 32.75 -15.11 25.10
C GLN A 86 31.96 -14.97 26.40
N LYS A 87 32.41 -15.60 27.49
CA LYS A 87 31.78 -15.48 28.82
C LYS A 87 31.82 -14.05 29.35
N LYS A 88 32.96 -13.34 29.23
CA LYS A 88 33.11 -11.95 29.65
C LYS A 88 32.25 -11.02 28.81
N PHE A 89 32.21 -11.26 27.50
CA PHE A 89 31.40 -10.51 26.54
C PHE A 89 29.90 -10.70 26.84
N LYS A 90 29.41 -11.93 27.02
CA LYS A 90 28.02 -12.23 27.42
C LYS A 90 27.66 -11.54 28.74
N LEU A 91 28.53 -11.57 29.75
CA LEU A 91 28.31 -10.94 31.04
C LEU A 91 28.14 -9.41 30.91
N ASN A 92 28.90 -8.76 30.03
CA ASN A 92 28.80 -7.32 29.79
C ASN A 92 27.49 -6.97 29.08
N LEU A 93 27.08 -7.78 28.09
CA LEU A 93 25.78 -7.58 27.42
C LEU A 93 24.59 -7.84 28.37
N MET A 94 24.68 -8.84 29.25
CA MET A 94 23.69 -9.05 30.33
C MET A 94 23.54 -7.79 31.19
N LYS A 95 24.66 -7.23 31.69
CA LYS A 95 24.61 -6.01 32.49
C LYS A 95 24.03 -4.82 31.74
N LYS A 96 24.29 -4.72 30.43
CA LYS A 96 23.80 -3.63 29.58
C LYS A 96 22.29 -3.74 29.33
N PHE A 97 21.73 -4.96 29.13
CA PHE A 97 20.37 -5.18 28.66
C PHE A 97 19.43 -5.82 29.71
N GLN A 98 19.92 -6.16 30.88
CA GLN A 98 19.11 -6.76 31.95
C GLN A 98 17.97 -5.85 32.43
N CYS A 99 18.16 -4.53 32.40
CA CYS A 99 17.17 -3.54 32.77
C CYS A 99 16.70 -2.79 31.52
N LEU A 100 15.42 -2.45 31.44
CA LEU A 100 14.91 -1.50 30.46
C LEU A 100 15.50 -0.13 30.78
N ASN A 101 16.48 0.29 29.95
CA ASN A 101 17.03 1.63 30.05
C ASN A 101 15.94 2.63 29.67
N GLY A 102 15.49 3.44 30.63
CA GLY A 102 14.48 4.48 30.38
C GLY A 102 13.20 4.38 31.22
N VAL A 103 12.91 3.24 31.84
CA VAL A 103 11.76 3.07 32.74
C VAL A 103 12.24 3.16 34.19
N MET A 104 12.77 4.32 34.58
CA MET A 104 13.28 4.52 35.95
C MET A 104 12.35 5.38 36.75
N ILE A 105 11.48 4.78 37.52
CA ILE A 105 10.68 5.48 38.55
C ILE A 105 11.48 5.69 39.84
N ASN A 106 12.40 4.79 40.16
CA ASN A 106 13.28 4.93 41.33
C ASN A 106 14.59 4.17 41.16
N PRO A 107 15.75 4.70 41.61
CA PRO A 107 17.01 3.95 41.61
C PRO A 107 16.95 2.67 42.45
N GLU A 108 16.01 2.61 43.39
CA GLU A 108 15.83 1.48 44.31
C GLU A 108 14.97 0.35 43.74
N ASN A 109 14.12 0.63 42.73
CA ASN A 109 13.27 -0.38 42.05
C ASN A 109 13.64 -0.51 40.56
N ARG A 110 14.74 -1.20 40.28
CA ARG A 110 15.12 -1.57 38.92
C ARG A 110 14.21 -2.70 38.45
N THR A 111 13.26 -2.42 37.57
CA THR A 111 12.43 -3.44 36.97
C THR A 111 13.25 -4.20 35.91
N LEU A 112 13.39 -5.49 36.10
CA LEU A 112 14.11 -6.34 35.16
C LEU A 112 13.28 -6.56 33.90
N LEU A 113 13.95 -6.54 32.74
CA LEU A 113 13.29 -6.77 31.43
C LEU A 113 12.49 -8.07 31.45
N ASN A 114 13.03 -9.14 32.02
CA ASN A 114 12.37 -10.45 32.07
C ASN A 114 11.08 -10.47 32.93
N GLU A 115 10.90 -9.53 33.86
CA GLU A 115 9.71 -9.49 34.74
C GLU A 115 8.48 -8.88 34.05
N ILE A 116 8.71 -7.85 33.21
CA ILE A 116 7.62 -7.14 32.55
C ILE A 116 7.49 -7.47 31.05
N TYR A 117 8.45 -8.23 30.50
CA TYR A 117 8.40 -8.59 29.09
C TYR A 117 7.15 -9.41 28.79
N THR A 118 6.37 -8.89 27.86
CA THR A 118 5.28 -9.60 27.19
C THR A 118 5.71 -9.88 25.76
N GLU A 119 5.57 -11.10 25.31
CA GLU A 119 5.94 -11.49 23.96
C GLU A 119 5.20 -10.61 22.96
N LEU A 120 5.92 -10.12 21.95
CA LEU A 120 5.32 -9.26 20.92
C LEU A 120 4.75 -10.13 19.80
N PHE A 121 3.67 -9.64 19.20
CA PHE A 121 3.11 -10.29 18.03
C PHE A 121 3.95 -9.91 16.80
N ILE A 122 4.77 -10.86 16.34
CA ILE A 122 5.63 -10.73 15.15
C ILE A 122 5.13 -11.70 14.10
N THR A 123 4.99 -11.24 12.87
CA THR A 123 4.53 -12.06 11.74
C THR A 123 5.54 -12.01 10.60
N GLU A 124 5.39 -12.90 9.62
CA GLU A 124 6.13 -12.76 8.36
C GLU A 124 5.55 -11.55 7.60
N GLY A 125 6.41 -10.58 7.29
CA GLY A 125 6.05 -9.40 6.49
C GLY A 125 6.05 -9.76 5.01
N ASP A 126 5.27 -9.01 4.22
CA ASP A 126 5.33 -9.09 2.78
C ASP A 126 6.33 -8.06 2.23
N SER A 127 7.09 -8.42 1.20
CA SER A 127 7.99 -7.52 0.47
C SER A 127 7.24 -6.61 -0.52
N GLY A 128 6.02 -6.19 -0.14
CA GLY A 128 5.13 -5.34 -0.93
C GLY A 128 5.54 -3.86 -0.96
N ASP A 129 4.62 -3.01 -1.42
CA ASP A 129 4.84 -1.56 -1.49
C ASP A 129 5.05 -0.96 -0.09
N VAL A 130 6.06 -0.10 0.06
CA VAL A 130 6.42 0.55 1.31
C VAL A 130 5.29 1.44 1.83
N ASN A 131 4.83 1.19 3.04
CA ASN A 131 3.81 2.01 3.68
C ASN A 131 4.43 3.29 4.26
N LYS A 132 4.18 4.43 3.60
CA LYS A 132 4.67 5.76 3.99
C LYS A 132 3.67 6.57 4.83
N GLU A 133 2.54 5.98 5.21
CA GLU A 133 1.56 6.66 6.05
C GLU A 133 2.07 6.84 7.48
N HIS A 134 1.54 7.86 8.14
CA HIS A 134 1.84 8.11 9.56
C HIS A 134 1.40 6.94 10.44
N GLU A 135 2.17 6.71 11.49
CA GLU A 135 2.03 5.56 12.38
C GLU A 135 0.63 5.41 13.01
N VAL A 136 -0.05 6.52 13.33
CA VAL A 136 -1.41 6.47 13.88
C VAL A 136 -2.39 5.81 12.91
N ARG A 137 -2.26 6.05 11.61
CA ARG A 137 -3.08 5.41 10.59
C ARG A 137 -2.74 3.93 10.46
N GLN A 138 -1.44 3.59 10.49
CA GLN A 138 -0.99 2.20 10.46
C GLN A 138 -1.53 1.40 11.64
N ILE A 139 -1.55 1.98 12.84
CA ILE A 139 -2.08 1.37 14.06
C ILE A 139 -3.59 1.18 13.97
N GLU A 140 -4.32 2.20 13.51
CA GLU A 140 -5.76 2.12 13.30
C GLU A 140 -6.11 1.06 12.26
N ALA A 141 -5.33 0.95 11.19
CA ALA A 141 -5.46 -0.12 10.20
C ALA A 141 -5.13 -1.50 10.78
N ALA A 142 -4.03 -1.62 11.54
CA ALA A 142 -3.63 -2.88 12.17
C ALA A 142 -4.65 -3.37 13.20
N SER A 143 -5.32 -2.45 13.92
CA SER A 143 -6.36 -2.81 14.90
C SER A 143 -7.60 -3.48 14.30
N ARG A 144 -7.77 -3.37 12.98
CA ARG A 144 -8.89 -3.95 12.21
C ARG A 144 -8.57 -5.33 11.65
N ARG A 145 -7.30 -5.80 11.73
CA ARG A 145 -6.88 -7.11 11.23
C ARG A 145 -7.23 -8.20 12.24
N THR A 146 -7.79 -9.30 11.77
CA THR A 146 -8.03 -10.49 12.60
C THR A 146 -6.75 -11.28 12.78
N THR A 147 -6.35 -11.50 14.01
CA THR A 147 -5.10 -12.23 14.38
C THR A 147 -5.19 -13.76 14.24
N THR A 148 -6.35 -14.29 13.84
CA THR A 148 -6.65 -15.74 13.94
C THR A 148 -5.97 -16.62 12.90
N GLU A 149 -5.33 -16.08 11.88
CA GLU A 149 -4.72 -16.88 10.79
C GLU A 149 -3.24 -16.61 10.53
N GLU A 150 -2.65 -15.66 11.22
CA GLU A 150 -1.23 -15.37 11.04
C GLU A 150 -0.41 -16.19 12.02
N THR A 151 0.56 -16.95 11.50
CA THR A 151 1.48 -17.69 12.36
C THR A 151 2.41 -16.73 13.07
N PRO A 152 2.34 -16.61 14.39
CA PRO A 152 3.24 -15.76 15.14
C PRO A 152 4.65 -16.33 15.09
N ILE A 153 5.63 -15.48 14.83
CA ILE A 153 7.05 -15.81 14.91
C ILE A 153 7.55 -15.36 16.27
N LYS A 154 8.14 -16.24 17.05
CA LYS A 154 8.81 -15.83 18.28
C LYS A 154 10.07 -15.04 17.94
N CYS A 155 10.38 -14.03 18.73
CA CYS A 155 11.56 -13.20 18.52
C CYS A 155 12.86 -14.03 18.35
N ASN A 156 13.02 -15.09 19.14
CA ASN A 156 14.17 -16.00 19.07
C ASN A 156 14.19 -16.91 17.82
N ASP A 157 13.13 -16.95 17.03
CA ASP A 157 12.98 -17.84 15.86
C ASP A 157 13.03 -17.10 14.52
N ILE A 158 13.35 -15.80 14.50
CA ILE A 158 13.35 -14.97 13.30
C ILE A 158 14.31 -15.46 12.19
N PHE A 159 15.39 -16.15 12.56
CA PHE A 159 16.37 -16.77 11.64
C PHE A 159 16.04 -18.23 11.30
N LYS A 160 15.02 -18.83 11.91
CA LYS A 160 14.63 -20.21 11.64
C LYS A 160 13.61 -20.27 10.52
N PRO A 161 13.72 -21.23 9.58
CA PRO A 161 12.67 -21.43 8.57
C PRO A 161 11.36 -21.87 9.26
N LEU A 162 10.23 -21.37 8.77
CA LEU A 162 8.91 -21.85 9.22
C LEU A 162 8.72 -23.29 8.76
N SER A 163 8.20 -24.15 9.64
CA SER A 163 7.85 -25.53 9.29
C SER A 163 6.73 -25.55 8.25
N ASP A 164 6.71 -26.58 7.37
CA ASP A 164 5.65 -26.70 6.34
C ASP A 164 4.24 -26.86 6.93
N GLN A 165 4.12 -27.17 8.22
CA GLN A 165 2.85 -27.26 8.96
C GLN A 165 2.30 -25.89 9.39
N ASP A 166 3.14 -24.85 9.44
CA ASP A 166 2.80 -23.52 9.95
C ASP A 166 2.48 -22.52 8.84
N LYS A 167 2.44 -22.95 7.56
CA LYS A 167 2.19 -22.03 6.43
C LYS A 167 0.69 -21.83 6.21
N PRO A 168 0.18 -20.61 6.29
CA PRO A 168 -1.17 -20.33 5.84
C PRO A 168 -1.30 -20.63 4.34
N ILE A 169 -2.43 -21.21 3.95
CA ILE A 169 -2.75 -21.68 2.58
C ILE A 169 -2.55 -20.59 1.51
N ARG A 170 -2.57 -19.33 1.91
CA ARG A 170 -2.42 -18.16 1.03
C ARG A 170 -0.99 -17.98 0.45
N THR A 171 0.03 -18.46 1.16
CA THR A 171 1.46 -18.29 0.78
C THR A 171 1.92 -19.28 -0.30
N VAL A 172 1.15 -20.32 -0.57
CA VAL A 172 1.51 -21.38 -1.51
C VAL A 172 1.28 -20.99 -2.98
N LEU A 173 0.40 -20.01 -3.24
CA LEU A 173 -0.03 -19.64 -4.59
C LEU A 173 0.79 -18.52 -5.27
N THR A 174 1.67 -17.82 -4.56
CA THR A 174 2.31 -16.61 -5.08
C THR A 174 3.83 -16.62 -5.23
N LYS A 175 4.55 -17.69 -4.86
CA LYS A 175 6.02 -17.72 -4.98
C LYS A 175 6.49 -18.80 -5.96
N PRO A 176 7.38 -18.46 -6.92
CA PRO A 176 8.03 -19.47 -7.75
C PRO A 176 8.87 -20.41 -6.88
N LEU A 177 8.83 -21.71 -7.19
CA LEU A 177 9.40 -22.87 -6.48
C LEU A 177 10.93 -22.88 -6.27
N SER A 178 11.66 -21.79 -6.52
CA SER A 178 13.13 -21.82 -6.61
C SER A 178 13.90 -21.24 -5.40
N LYS A 179 13.24 -20.81 -4.31
CA LYS A 179 13.93 -20.23 -3.14
C LYS A 179 13.90 -21.08 -1.84
N LYS A 180 13.51 -22.35 -1.90
CA LYS A 180 13.19 -23.18 -0.72
C LYS A 180 14.37 -23.65 0.15
N ASP A 181 15.65 -23.48 -0.28
CA ASP A 181 16.78 -24.11 0.41
C ASP A 181 17.96 -23.18 0.78
N LYS A 182 17.77 -21.85 0.70
CA LYS A 182 18.85 -20.96 1.14
C LYS A 182 18.71 -20.59 2.61
N PRO A 183 19.79 -20.68 3.40
CA PRO A 183 19.77 -20.27 4.79
C PRO A 183 19.42 -18.76 4.90
N ILE A 184 18.61 -18.40 5.89
CA ILE A 184 18.21 -17.00 6.16
C ILE A 184 19.43 -16.30 6.74
N ARG A 185 20.04 -15.40 5.96
CA ARG A 185 21.20 -14.61 6.37
C ARG A 185 20.80 -13.22 6.86
N THR A 186 19.92 -12.54 6.13
CA THR A 186 19.50 -11.15 6.40
C THR A 186 18.02 -11.11 6.72
N VAL A 187 17.68 -10.58 7.88
CA VAL A 187 16.30 -10.34 8.33
C VAL A 187 16.10 -8.84 8.45
N LEU A 188 15.04 -8.32 7.81
CA LEU A 188 14.54 -6.98 7.98
C LEU A 188 13.28 -7.04 8.83
N THR A 189 13.28 -6.34 9.97
CA THR A 189 12.13 -6.28 10.88
C THR A 189 11.52 -4.89 10.85
N GLU A 190 10.29 -4.82 10.39
CA GLU A 190 9.53 -3.58 10.27
C GLU A 190 8.56 -3.39 11.44
N GLY A 191 8.19 -2.14 11.69
CA GLY A 191 7.18 -1.80 12.68
C GLY A 191 7.17 -0.32 13.04
N VAL A 192 6.03 0.20 13.47
CA VAL A 192 5.86 1.60 13.85
C VAL A 192 6.68 1.98 15.10
N ALA A 193 6.78 3.27 15.40
CA ALA A 193 7.48 3.72 16.62
C ALA A 193 6.83 3.16 17.88
N GLY A 194 7.65 2.86 18.89
CA GLY A 194 7.18 2.37 20.18
C GLY A 194 6.53 0.99 20.17
N ILE A 195 6.50 0.30 19.03
CA ILE A 195 5.91 -1.03 18.90
C ILE A 195 6.74 -2.14 19.56
N GLY A 196 7.98 -1.85 19.94
CA GLY A 196 8.83 -2.76 20.68
C GLY A 196 10.01 -3.36 19.90
N LYS A 197 10.37 -2.86 18.70
CA LYS A 197 11.51 -3.37 17.89
C LYS A 197 12.80 -3.45 18.70
N THR A 198 13.22 -2.36 19.32
CA THR A 198 14.43 -2.31 20.16
C THR A 198 14.33 -3.22 21.38
N VAL A 199 13.14 -3.34 21.97
CA VAL A 199 12.92 -4.24 23.11
C VAL A 199 13.05 -5.71 22.69
N SER A 200 12.58 -6.06 21.48
CA SER A 200 12.79 -7.39 20.89
C SER A 200 14.28 -7.69 20.70
N VAL A 201 15.04 -6.72 20.17
CA VAL A 201 16.51 -6.84 20.02
C VAL A 201 17.17 -7.06 21.39
N GLN A 202 16.82 -6.27 22.40
CA GLN A 202 17.37 -6.39 23.75
C GLN A 202 17.05 -7.76 24.38
N LYS A 203 15.80 -8.21 24.20
CA LYS A 203 15.36 -9.53 24.70
C LYS A 203 16.10 -10.67 24.03
N PHE A 204 16.27 -10.61 22.70
CA PHE A 204 17.04 -11.60 21.94
C PHE A 204 18.49 -11.70 22.43
N ILE A 205 19.15 -10.54 22.59
CA ILE A 205 20.53 -10.48 23.09
C ILE A 205 20.62 -11.01 24.53
N LEU A 206 19.65 -10.66 25.38
CA LEU A 206 19.61 -11.12 26.77
C LEU A 206 19.43 -12.63 26.86
N ASP A 207 18.49 -13.21 26.10
CA ASP A 207 18.25 -14.67 26.07
C ASP A 207 19.47 -15.44 25.54
N TRP A 208 20.18 -14.88 24.55
CA TRP A 208 21.43 -15.43 24.06
C TRP A 208 22.52 -15.36 25.14
N ALA A 209 22.67 -14.22 25.82
CA ALA A 209 23.69 -14.03 26.83
C ALA A 209 23.45 -14.90 28.07
N GLU A 210 22.18 -15.08 28.47
CA GLU A 210 21.77 -15.94 29.58
C GLU A 210 21.81 -17.45 29.21
N GLY A 211 22.11 -17.80 27.96
CA GLY A 211 22.17 -19.19 27.52
C GLY A 211 20.80 -19.84 27.24
N LYS A 212 19.73 -19.06 27.17
CA LYS A 212 18.35 -19.56 26.99
C LYS A 212 18.02 -19.89 25.54
N ALA A 213 18.57 -19.15 24.56
CA ALA A 213 18.28 -19.30 23.14
C ALA A 213 19.50 -19.00 22.26
N ASN A 214 19.45 -19.39 20.98
CA ASN A 214 20.38 -19.02 19.89
C ASN A 214 21.86 -19.28 20.21
N GLN A 215 22.18 -20.39 20.92
CA GLN A 215 23.54 -20.75 21.36
C GLN A 215 24.44 -21.21 20.20
N ASP A 216 23.88 -21.39 19.01
CA ASP A 216 24.59 -21.63 17.77
C ASP A 216 25.26 -20.35 17.19
N ILE A 217 24.93 -19.16 17.73
CA ILE A 217 25.57 -17.91 17.40
C ILE A 217 26.76 -17.68 18.36
N HIS A 218 27.94 -17.47 17.80
CA HIS A 218 29.15 -17.30 18.61
C HIS A 218 29.25 -15.92 19.25
N LEU A 219 29.00 -14.85 18.46
CA LEU A 219 29.00 -13.48 18.96
C LEU A 219 27.84 -12.67 18.36
N ILE A 220 27.32 -11.71 19.13
CA ILE A 220 26.32 -10.76 18.71
C ILE A 220 26.84 -9.33 18.86
N PHE A 221 26.90 -8.58 17.75
CA PHE A 221 27.27 -7.17 17.72
C PHE A 221 26.04 -6.32 17.47
N SER A 222 25.59 -5.57 18.48
CA SER A 222 24.49 -4.61 18.37
C SER A 222 25.04 -3.23 18.05
N LEU A 223 24.76 -2.74 16.85
CA LEU A 223 25.24 -1.48 16.27
C LEU A 223 24.03 -0.59 15.90
N PRO A 224 23.47 0.19 16.84
CA PRO A 224 22.35 1.07 16.53
C PRO A 224 22.73 2.15 15.52
N PHE A 225 21.88 2.40 14.53
CA PHE A 225 22.15 3.39 13.47
C PHE A 225 22.39 4.82 14.02
N ARG A 226 21.68 5.19 15.09
CA ARG A 226 21.89 6.49 15.76
C ARG A 226 23.31 6.69 16.29
N GLU A 227 23.97 5.61 16.70
CA GLU A 227 25.35 5.65 17.16
C GLU A 227 26.34 5.69 15.98
N LEU A 228 26.02 5.01 14.88
CA LEU A 228 26.83 5.02 13.67
C LEU A 228 26.84 6.41 12.97
N ASN A 229 25.81 7.24 13.14
CA ASN A 229 25.80 8.63 12.65
C ASN A 229 26.96 9.47 13.22
N LEU A 230 27.44 9.17 14.42
CA LEU A 230 28.52 9.90 15.09
C LEU A 230 29.90 9.62 14.48
N MET A 231 30.02 8.58 13.66
CA MET A 231 31.27 8.13 13.04
C MET A 231 31.34 8.43 11.54
N LYS A 232 30.45 9.27 11.03
CA LYS A 232 30.26 9.54 9.59
C LYS A 232 31.54 9.96 8.85
N ASP A 233 32.37 10.79 9.50
CA ASP A 233 33.57 11.39 8.90
C ASP A 233 34.85 10.55 9.10
N GLN A 234 34.71 9.38 9.74
CA GLN A 234 35.81 8.49 10.04
C GLN A 234 35.96 7.42 8.96
N LYS A 235 37.19 7.19 8.55
CA LYS A 235 37.58 6.01 7.76
C LYS A 235 38.12 4.96 8.72
N LEU A 236 37.39 3.85 8.82
CA LEU A 236 37.70 2.75 9.73
C LEU A 236 37.67 1.43 8.94
N SER A 237 38.46 0.47 9.37
CA SER A 237 38.26 -0.90 8.96
C SER A 237 37.07 -1.49 9.75
N LEU A 238 36.49 -2.62 9.31
CA LEU A 238 35.49 -3.30 10.09
C LEU A 238 36.00 -3.68 11.48
N MET A 239 37.24 -4.11 11.57
CA MET A 239 37.88 -4.43 12.84
C MET A 239 38.04 -3.21 13.75
N ASP A 240 38.42 -2.05 13.19
CA ASP A 240 38.52 -0.80 13.96
C ASP A 240 37.14 -0.37 14.48
N LEU A 241 36.12 -0.46 13.64
CA LEU A 241 34.73 -0.16 14.04
C LEU A 241 34.31 -1.04 15.23
N LEU A 242 34.57 -2.34 15.16
CA LEU A 242 34.25 -3.25 16.26
C LEU A 242 35.07 -2.97 17.51
N HIS A 243 36.35 -2.63 17.38
CA HIS A 243 37.22 -2.28 18.51
C HIS A 243 36.82 -0.97 19.19
N VAL A 244 36.29 -0.01 18.41
CA VAL A 244 35.73 1.25 18.96
C VAL A 244 34.44 0.95 19.73
N CYS A 245 33.57 0.14 19.14
CA CYS A 245 32.22 -0.15 19.68
C CYS A 245 32.28 -1.13 20.87
N PHE A 246 33.19 -2.10 20.83
CA PHE A 246 33.30 -3.19 21.80
C PHE A 246 34.75 -3.34 22.25
N LYS A 247 35.11 -2.65 23.34
CA LYS A 247 36.49 -2.56 23.85
C LYS A 247 37.10 -3.92 24.13
N GLU A 248 36.26 -4.92 24.41
CA GLU A 248 36.65 -6.27 24.73
C GLU A 248 37.25 -7.03 23.53
N THR A 249 36.92 -6.63 22.31
CA THR A 249 37.37 -7.30 21.07
C THR A 249 38.83 -7.09 20.76
N LYS A 250 39.51 -6.13 21.42
CA LYS A 250 40.91 -5.78 21.16
C LYS A 250 41.91 -6.93 21.43
N GLU A 251 41.52 -7.90 22.22
CA GLU A 251 42.37 -9.02 22.67
C GLU A 251 42.11 -10.32 21.86
N THR A 252 41.26 -10.29 20.83
CA THR A 252 40.81 -11.49 20.15
C THR A 252 40.97 -11.42 18.64
N GLU A 253 41.60 -12.43 18.04
CA GLU A 253 41.59 -12.60 16.58
C GLU A 253 40.23 -13.07 16.10
N MET A 254 39.50 -12.21 15.36
CA MET A 254 38.16 -12.46 14.85
C MET A 254 38.09 -13.45 13.68
N SER A 255 39.24 -13.87 13.15
CA SER A 255 39.36 -14.77 12.00
C SER A 255 38.84 -16.20 12.24
N SER A 256 38.69 -16.61 13.50
CA SER A 256 38.25 -17.96 13.90
C SER A 256 36.74 -18.11 14.21
N LEU A 257 35.93 -17.04 14.04
CA LEU A 257 34.53 -17.04 14.45
C LEU A 257 33.61 -17.46 13.30
N GLU A 258 33.06 -18.66 13.35
CA GLU A 258 32.28 -19.23 12.27
C GLU A 258 30.86 -18.60 12.08
N LYS A 259 30.20 -18.13 13.15
CA LYS A 259 28.82 -17.64 13.09
C LYS A 259 28.61 -16.39 13.95
N VAL A 260 28.60 -15.23 13.33
CA VAL A 260 28.44 -13.92 13.98
C VAL A 260 27.14 -13.29 13.54
N LEU A 261 26.43 -12.61 14.44
CA LEU A 261 25.24 -11.82 14.15
C LEU A 261 25.52 -10.33 14.34
N PHE A 262 25.26 -9.54 13.32
CA PHE A 262 25.22 -8.08 13.39
C PHE A 262 23.77 -7.62 13.48
N ILE A 263 23.47 -6.81 14.48
CA ILE A 263 22.14 -6.21 14.67
C ILE A 263 22.26 -4.69 14.45
N PHE A 264 21.60 -4.20 13.42
CA PHE A 264 21.50 -2.79 13.09
C PHE A 264 20.10 -2.29 13.49
N ASP A 265 19.99 -1.67 14.67
CA ASP A 265 18.70 -1.22 15.21
C ASP A 265 18.40 0.21 14.78
N GLY A 266 17.20 0.44 14.20
CA GLY A 266 16.65 1.74 13.86
C GLY A 266 17.20 2.37 12.58
N LEU A 267 17.01 1.74 11.42
CA LEU A 267 17.42 2.27 10.10
C LEU A 267 16.82 3.66 9.82
N ASP A 268 15.59 3.90 10.25
CA ASP A 268 14.90 5.20 10.14
C ASP A 268 15.59 6.33 10.91
N GLU A 269 16.49 6.01 11.85
CA GLU A 269 17.33 6.99 12.57
C GLU A 269 18.63 7.30 11.82
N TYR A 270 18.95 6.60 10.72
CA TYR A 270 20.16 6.83 9.94
C TYR A 270 19.99 8.04 9.02
N ARG A 271 20.91 9.03 9.13
CA ARG A 271 20.78 10.32 8.43
C ARG A 271 21.44 10.37 7.06
N PHE A 272 22.13 9.31 6.65
CA PHE A 272 22.90 9.29 5.41
C PHE A 272 22.29 8.29 4.43
N PRO A 273 22.21 8.63 3.12
CA PRO A 273 21.68 7.70 2.14
C PRO A 273 22.62 6.50 1.98
N LEU A 274 22.04 5.31 1.92
CA LEU A 274 22.72 4.07 1.60
C LEU A 274 22.66 3.84 0.08
N ASP A 275 23.75 4.22 -0.64
CA ASP A 275 23.83 4.01 -2.08
C ASP A 275 24.38 2.60 -2.39
N PHE A 276 23.47 1.66 -2.56
CA PHE A 276 23.81 0.28 -2.89
C PHE A 276 24.31 0.12 -4.32
N GLN A 277 24.08 1.05 -5.24
CA GLN A 277 24.48 0.92 -6.64
C GLN A 277 25.91 1.37 -6.90
N ASN A 278 26.32 2.51 -6.33
CA ASN A 278 27.61 3.16 -6.63
C ASN A 278 28.66 2.97 -5.54
N THR A 279 28.40 2.11 -4.53
CA THR A 279 29.32 1.91 -3.42
C THR A 279 30.51 1.03 -3.81
N GLU A 280 31.71 1.48 -3.48
CA GLU A 280 32.99 0.75 -3.61
C GLU A 280 32.92 -0.62 -2.92
N ARG A 281 33.48 -1.63 -3.59
CA ARG A 281 33.47 -2.99 -3.05
C ARG A 281 34.65 -3.19 -2.10
N VAL A 282 34.35 -3.48 -0.85
CA VAL A 282 35.30 -3.85 0.20
C VAL A 282 35.06 -5.30 0.58
N CYS A 283 36.12 -6.11 0.57
CA CYS A 283 36.06 -7.54 0.86
C CYS A 283 36.93 -7.96 2.05
N ASP A 284 37.92 -7.11 2.44
CA ASP A 284 38.81 -7.37 3.55
C ASP A 284 38.35 -6.59 4.79
N VAL A 285 38.29 -7.29 5.91
CA VAL A 285 37.85 -6.74 7.20
C VAL A 285 38.85 -5.73 7.80
N THR A 286 40.08 -5.71 7.31
CA THR A 286 41.14 -4.77 7.69
C THR A 286 41.22 -3.56 6.78
N GLU A 287 40.54 -3.54 5.65
CA GLU A 287 40.50 -2.42 4.71
C GLU A 287 39.67 -1.25 5.27
N SER A 288 40.29 -0.05 5.28
CA SER A 288 39.68 1.15 5.82
C SER A 288 38.76 1.83 4.80
N ALA A 289 37.48 1.98 5.16
CA ALA A 289 36.46 2.68 4.37
C ALA A 289 35.60 3.56 5.27
N SER A 290 34.74 4.37 4.67
CA SER A 290 33.71 5.08 5.47
C SER A 290 32.68 4.12 6.03
N VAL A 291 32.06 4.46 7.15
CA VAL A 291 31.12 3.59 7.86
C VAL A 291 29.98 3.13 6.95
N HIS A 292 29.40 4.02 6.11
CA HIS A 292 28.34 3.64 5.18
C HIS A 292 28.78 2.62 4.13
N VAL A 293 30.03 2.69 3.64
CA VAL A 293 30.61 1.71 2.72
C VAL A 293 30.76 0.35 3.40
N LEU A 294 31.24 0.33 4.65
CA LEU A 294 31.35 -0.91 5.42
C LEU A 294 29.97 -1.55 5.64
N LEU A 295 28.97 -0.77 6.01
CA LEU A 295 27.60 -1.25 6.22
C LEU A 295 27.01 -1.88 4.95
N ILE A 296 27.12 -1.18 3.81
CA ILE A 296 26.61 -1.68 2.53
C ILE A 296 27.31 -2.99 2.14
N ASN A 297 28.65 -3.07 2.27
CA ASN A 297 29.38 -4.28 1.92
C ASN A 297 29.09 -5.45 2.88
N LEU A 298 28.82 -5.16 4.15
CA LEU A 298 28.40 -6.18 5.12
C LEU A 298 27.00 -6.71 4.79
N ILE A 299 26.05 -5.82 4.47
CA ILE A 299 24.68 -6.19 4.09
C ILE A 299 24.68 -6.98 2.77
N LYS A 300 25.42 -6.52 1.75
CA LYS A 300 25.61 -7.25 0.48
C LYS A 300 26.26 -8.62 0.64
N GLY A 301 27.00 -8.84 1.73
CA GLY A 301 27.78 -10.06 1.94
C GLY A 301 29.13 -10.08 1.23
N ASN A 302 29.65 -8.91 0.84
CA ASN A 302 31.03 -8.76 0.36
C ASN A 302 32.03 -8.90 1.53
N LEU A 303 31.68 -8.31 2.68
CA LEU A 303 32.35 -8.52 3.97
C LEU A 303 31.63 -9.61 4.75
N LEU A 304 32.35 -10.54 5.34
CA LEU A 304 31.87 -11.63 6.18
C LEU A 304 30.61 -12.32 5.62
N PRO A 305 30.68 -13.03 4.49
CA PRO A 305 29.53 -13.60 3.80
C PRO A 305 28.72 -14.59 4.63
N SER A 306 29.31 -15.21 5.66
CA SER A 306 28.68 -16.12 6.61
C SER A 306 27.98 -15.42 7.79
N ALA A 307 28.23 -14.12 8.00
CA ALA A 307 27.61 -13.37 9.10
C ALA A 307 26.10 -13.21 8.89
N LEU A 308 25.35 -13.38 9.98
CA LEU A 308 23.93 -13.07 10.02
C LEU A 308 23.73 -11.57 10.20
N ILE A 309 22.69 -11.02 9.57
CA ILE A 309 22.36 -9.61 9.62
C ILE A 309 20.89 -9.45 10.06
N TRP A 310 20.68 -8.65 11.09
CA TRP A 310 19.36 -8.25 11.51
C TRP A 310 19.23 -6.73 11.48
N ILE A 311 18.29 -6.22 10.69
CA ILE A 311 18.04 -4.79 10.54
C ILE A 311 16.64 -4.53 11.08
N THR A 312 16.47 -3.53 11.95
CA THR A 312 15.14 -3.05 12.32
C THR A 312 14.87 -1.69 11.70
N SER A 313 13.63 -1.46 11.27
CA SER A 313 13.23 -0.22 10.57
C SER A 313 11.79 0.15 10.87
N ARG A 314 11.44 1.41 10.63
CA ARG A 314 10.04 1.77 10.37
C ARG A 314 9.70 1.43 8.93
N PRO A 315 8.40 1.16 8.62
CA PRO A 315 8.00 0.82 7.25
C PRO A 315 8.41 1.87 6.23
N ALA A 316 8.32 3.17 6.58
CA ALA A 316 8.68 4.28 5.69
C ALA A 316 10.16 4.35 5.27
N ALA A 317 11.06 3.68 5.99
CA ALA A 317 12.49 3.68 5.70
C ALA A 317 13.03 2.31 5.22
N ALA A 318 12.18 1.31 5.17
CA ALA A 318 12.55 -0.06 4.82
C ALA A 318 13.04 -0.19 3.36
N ASP A 319 12.55 0.65 2.45
CA ASP A 319 12.93 0.71 1.04
C ASP A 319 14.40 1.12 0.79
N GLN A 320 15.09 1.65 1.81
CA GLN A 320 16.52 1.94 1.71
C GLN A 320 17.37 0.67 1.55
N ILE A 321 16.86 -0.51 1.94
CA ILE A 321 17.54 -1.80 1.77
C ILE A 321 16.94 -2.52 0.57
N PRO A 322 17.72 -2.77 -0.49
CA PRO A 322 17.23 -3.48 -1.67
C PRO A 322 16.70 -4.88 -1.32
N SER A 323 15.59 -5.26 -1.92
CA SER A 323 14.91 -6.53 -1.64
C SER A 323 15.77 -7.76 -1.95
N GLU A 324 16.72 -7.65 -2.88
CA GLU A 324 17.70 -8.70 -3.18
C GLU A 324 18.70 -8.96 -2.05
N CYS A 325 18.90 -7.99 -1.16
CA CYS A 325 19.77 -8.14 0.02
C CYS A 325 19.04 -8.73 1.23
N VAL A 326 17.71 -8.82 1.20
CA VAL A 326 16.86 -9.28 2.30
C VAL A 326 16.39 -10.71 2.04
N HIS A 327 16.61 -11.61 3.01
CA HIS A 327 16.18 -13.02 2.92
C HIS A 327 14.81 -13.23 3.55
N ARG A 328 14.49 -12.43 4.58
CA ARG A 328 13.21 -12.47 5.29
C ARG A 328 12.81 -11.08 5.74
N VAL A 329 11.56 -10.71 5.52
CA VAL A 329 10.91 -9.55 6.15
C VAL A 329 10.02 -10.05 7.28
N THR A 330 10.07 -9.39 8.44
CA THR A 330 9.17 -9.64 9.57
C THR A 330 8.52 -8.33 10.01
N GLU A 331 7.27 -8.38 10.43
CA GLU A 331 6.53 -7.22 10.95
C GLU A 331 6.24 -7.39 12.44
N VAL A 332 6.64 -6.40 13.26
CA VAL A 332 6.25 -6.31 14.67
C VAL A 332 4.95 -5.52 14.77
N ARG A 333 3.88 -6.18 15.18
CA ARG A 333 2.53 -5.58 15.26
C ARG A 333 2.16 -5.10 16.67
N GLY A 334 3.04 -5.26 17.64
CA GLY A 334 2.83 -4.85 19.04
C GLY A 334 2.01 -5.88 19.82
N PHE A 335 1.04 -5.41 20.62
CA PHE A 335 0.23 -6.27 21.46
C PHE A 335 -1.13 -6.57 20.83
N ASN A 336 -1.47 -7.84 20.72
CA ASN A 336 -2.85 -8.27 20.52
C ASN A 336 -3.65 -8.18 21.83
N ASP A 337 -4.94 -8.41 21.79
CA ASP A 337 -5.82 -8.20 22.96
C ASP A 337 -5.43 -9.05 24.19
N PRO A 338 -5.10 -10.35 24.07
CA PRO A 338 -4.56 -11.13 25.18
C PRO A 338 -3.25 -10.57 25.75
N GLN A 339 -2.35 -10.08 24.89
CA GLN A 339 -1.05 -9.53 25.31
C GLN A 339 -1.20 -8.16 25.99
N LYS A 340 -2.16 -7.32 25.57
CA LYS A 340 -2.51 -6.08 26.28
C LYS A 340 -2.90 -6.39 27.72
N GLU A 341 -3.83 -7.34 27.93
CA GLU A 341 -4.26 -7.75 29.26
C GLU A 341 -3.12 -8.36 30.08
N GLU A 342 -2.31 -9.23 29.49
CA GLU A 342 -1.14 -9.81 30.13
C GLU A 342 -0.17 -8.73 30.60
N TYR A 343 0.10 -7.72 29.75
CA TYR A 343 0.97 -6.61 30.11
C TYR A 343 0.45 -5.84 31.33
N PHE A 344 -0.83 -5.43 31.36
CA PHE A 344 -1.41 -4.69 32.50
C PHE A 344 -1.37 -5.54 33.79
N ARG A 345 -1.65 -6.83 33.70
CA ARG A 345 -1.59 -7.75 34.88
C ARG A 345 -0.17 -7.99 35.39
N LYS A 346 0.85 -7.96 34.52
CA LYS A 346 2.26 -8.02 34.91
C LYS A 346 2.78 -6.71 35.49
N ARG A 347 2.33 -5.57 34.90
CA ARG A 347 2.82 -4.24 35.27
C ARG A 347 2.24 -3.75 36.60
N ILE A 348 1.01 -4.09 36.90
CA ILE A 348 0.24 -3.60 38.07
C ILE A 348 0.14 -4.76 39.08
N SER A 349 0.65 -4.50 40.28
CA SER A 349 0.72 -5.52 41.34
C SER A 349 -0.66 -5.90 41.87
N ASP A 350 -1.57 -4.90 42.03
CA ASP A 350 -2.97 -5.14 42.42
C ASP A 350 -3.81 -5.60 41.24
N GLN A 351 -4.21 -6.87 41.25
CA GLN A 351 -5.00 -7.47 40.18
C GLN A 351 -6.41 -6.89 40.04
N SER A 352 -7.00 -6.36 41.13
CA SER A 352 -8.29 -5.68 41.08
C SER A 352 -8.19 -4.37 40.32
N LEU A 353 -7.18 -3.56 40.65
CA LEU A 353 -6.85 -2.33 39.95
C LEU A 353 -6.51 -2.59 38.48
N ALA A 354 -5.72 -3.61 38.20
CA ALA A 354 -5.40 -4.01 36.81
C ALA A 354 -6.68 -4.32 35.98
N ASN A 355 -7.62 -5.05 36.56
CA ASN A 355 -8.89 -5.36 35.89
C ASN A 355 -9.77 -4.11 35.68
N ASN A 356 -9.80 -3.20 36.65
CA ASN A 356 -10.53 -1.92 36.51
C ASN A 356 -9.94 -1.09 35.35
N ILE A 357 -8.61 -1.00 35.26
CA ILE A 357 -7.91 -0.31 34.17
C ILE A 357 -8.22 -0.96 32.82
N ILE A 358 -8.14 -2.27 32.71
CA ILE A 358 -8.47 -2.99 31.48
C ILE A 358 -9.93 -2.73 31.06
N THR A 359 -10.86 -2.76 32.01
CA THR A 359 -12.28 -2.49 31.75
C THR A 359 -12.51 -1.07 31.28
N HIS A 360 -11.88 -0.08 31.93
CA HIS A 360 -11.96 1.32 31.52
C HIS A 360 -11.42 1.52 30.09
N LEU A 361 -10.24 1.01 29.78
CA LEU A 361 -9.65 1.12 28.44
C LEU A 361 -10.52 0.46 27.38
N LYS A 362 -11.08 -0.73 27.65
CA LYS A 362 -12.01 -1.42 26.75
C LYS A 362 -13.29 -0.61 26.50
N SER A 363 -13.75 0.15 27.45
CA SER A 363 -14.94 1.01 27.30
C SER A 363 -14.71 2.20 26.35
N ILE A 364 -13.45 2.57 26.11
CA ILE A 364 -13.06 3.70 25.24
C ILE A 364 -12.21 3.19 24.09
N ARG A 365 -12.88 2.86 22.98
CA ARG A 365 -12.25 2.19 21.84
C ARG A 365 -11.02 2.91 21.29
N SER A 366 -11.03 4.25 21.21
CA SER A 366 -9.90 5.04 20.72
C SER A 366 -8.64 4.83 21.57
N LEU A 367 -8.78 4.77 22.90
CA LEU A 367 -7.65 4.48 23.80
C LEU A 367 -7.23 3.01 23.69
N TYR A 368 -8.18 2.08 23.58
CA TYR A 368 -7.88 0.65 23.47
C TYR A 368 -7.17 0.27 22.18
N ILE A 369 -7.51 0.94 21.07
CA ILE A 369 -6.77 0.82 19.79
C ILE A 369 -5.30 1.23 19.98
N MET A 370 -5.05 2.38 20.63
CA MET A 370 -3.69 2.84 20.87
C MET A 370 -2.88 1.90 21.77
N CYS A 371 -3.53 1.06 22.59
CA CYS A 371 -2.88 0.02 23.39
C CYS A 371 -2.23 -1.12 22.56
N HIS A 372 -2.36 -1.15 21.22
CA HIS A 372 -1.51 -1.97 20.39
C HIS A 372 -0.03 -1.58 20.54
N ILE A 373 0.25 -0.32 20.90
CA ILE A 373 1.60 0.18 21.13
C ILE A 373 2.00 -0.07 22.58
N PRO A 374 3.03 -0.87 22.88
CA PRO A 374 3.50 -1.12 24.23
C PRO A 374 3.83 0.14 25.04
N VAL A 375 4.39 1.18 24.39
CA VAL A 375 4.66 2.47 25.05
C VAL A 375 3.36 3.16 25.47
N PHE A 376 2.30 3.09 24.69
CA PHE A 376 1.01 3.65 25.09
C PHE A 376 0.37 2.86 26.25
N CYS A 377 0.51 1.53 26.26
CA CYS A 377 0.11 0.73 27.41
C CYS A 377 0.84 1.16 28.68
N TRP A 378 2.13 1.45 28.58
CA TRP A 378 2.92 1.96 29.70
C TRP A 378 2.45 3.35 30.17
N ILE A 379 2.19 4.29 29.24
CA ILE A 379 1.63 5.62 29.56
C ILE A 379 0.29 5.45 30.28
N SER A 380 -0.62 4.66 29.72
CA SER A 380 -1.95 4.41 30.28
C SER A 380 -1.89 3.75 31.66
N ALA A 381 -1.01 2.77 31.85
CA ALA A 381 -0.79 2.15 33.16
C ALA A 381 -0.31 3.18 34.19
N THR A 382 0.67 4.02 33.82
CA THR A 382 1.24 5.03 34.71
C THR A 382 0.21 6.08 35.14
N VAL A 383 -0.67 6.48 34.24
CA VAL A 383 -1.73 7.49 34.53
C VAL A 383 -2.85 6.87 35.34
N LEU A 384 -3.39 5.74 34.87
CA LEU A 384 -4.60 5.14 35.44
C LEU A 384 -4.32 4.47 36.80
N GLU A 385 -3.10 3.94 37.03
CA GLU A 385 -2.69 3.39 38.33
C GLU A 385 -2.81 4.46 39.43
N ARG A 386 -2.32 5.68 39.16
CA ARG A 386 -2.42 6.78 40.13
C ARG A 386 -3.83 7.33 40.30
N MET A 387 -4.55 7.52 39.20
CA MET A 387 -5.87 8.14 39.23
C MET A 387 -6.95 7.25 39.84
N LEU A 388 -6.85 5.92 39.66
CA LEU A 388 -7.82 4.97 40.24
C LEU A 388 -7.46 4.57 41.70
N ASP A 389 -6.21 4.76 42.12
CA ASP A 389 -5.76 4.53 43.50
C ASP A 389 -6.11 5.72 44.42
N GLU A 390 -6.03 6.94 43.89
CA GLU A 390 -6.34 8.19 44.56
C GLU A 390 -7.86 8.57 44.52
N ALA A 391 -8.73 7.63 44.12
CA ALA A 391 -10.09 7.87 43.64
C ALA A 391 -11.03 8.40 44.76
N GLU A 392 -11.02 9.71 45.02
CA GLU A 392 -12.20 10.39 45.55
C GLU A 392 -12.77 11.53 44.68
N ASN A 393 -12.04 12.14 43.72
CA ASN A 393 -12.58 13.28 42.94
C ASN A 393 -12.01 13.58 41.55
N GLY A 394 -11.32 12.64 40.87
CA GLY A 394 -10.72 12.91 39.56
C GLY A 394 -11.52 12.33 38.39
N GLU A 395 -11.79 13.13 37.35
CA GLU A 395 -12.38 12.65 36.11
C GLU A 395 -11.36 11.77 35.33
N ILE A 396 -11.67 10.48 35.17
CA ILE A 396 -10.80 9.51 34.49
C ILE A 396 -10.67 9.91 33.01
N PRO A 397 -9.46 9.90 32.40
CA PRO A 397 -9.23 10.30 31.02
C PRO A 397 -10.09 9.54 30.02
N LYS A 398 -10.79 10.27 29.12
CA LYS A 398 -11.65 9.73 28.07
C LYS A 398 -11.08 9.95 26.67
N THR A 399 -10.12 10.88 26.52
CA THR A 399 -9.51 11.19 25.23
C THR A 399 -7.99 10.99 25.26
N LEU A 400 -7.36 10.93 24.10
CA LEU A 400 -5.90 10.85 23.98
C LEU A 400 -5.25 12.08 24.62
N THR A 401 -5.76 13.26 24.33
CA THR A 401 -5.22 14.51 24.88
C THR A 401 -5.26 14.52 26.39
N GLN A 402 -6.36 14.08 27.01
CA GLN A 402 -6.44 13.97 28.47
C GLN A 402 -5.39 12.99 29.02
N MET A 403 -5.24 11.83 28.41
CA MET A 403 -4.26 10.81 28.82
C MET A 403 -2.84 11.36 28.81
N TYR A 404 -2.44 12.03 27.72
CA TYR A 404 -1.09 12.61 27.60
C TYR A 404 -0.88 13.83 28.49
N THR A 405 -1.91 14.65 28.72
CA THR A 405 -1.84 15.79 29.63
C THR A 405 -1.64 15.33 31.09
N HIS A 406 -2.40 14.34 31.55
CA HIS A 406 -2.19 13.71 32.85
C HIS A 406 -0.80 13.08 33.00
N PHE A 407 -0.35 12.38 31.96
CA PHE A 407 1.01 11.83 31.93
C PHE A 407 2.06 12.92 32.11
N LEU A 408 1.93 14.04 31.38
CA LEU A 408 2.85 15.18 31.50
C LEU A 408 2.84 15.78 32.91
N ILE A 409 1.67 15.97 33.54
CA ILE A 409 1.53 16.46 34.90
C ILE A 409 2.25 15.53 35.88
N ILE A 410 2.03 14.22 35.77
CA ILE A 410 2.68 13.23 36.64
C ILE A 410 4.21 13.31 36.51
N GLN A 411 4.73 13.41 35.30
CA GLN A 411 6.17 13.48 35.06
C GLN A 411 6.77 14.76 35.58
N THR A 412 6.10 15.90 35.39
CA THR A 412 6.55 17.21 35.92
C THR A 412 6.58 17.22 37.46
N ASN A 413 5.57 16.64 38.11
CA ASN A 413 5.55 16.51 39.57
C ASN A 413 6.72 15.63 40.09
N ILE A 414 7.04 14.52 39.42
CA ILE A 414 8.20 13.68 39.79
C ILE A 414 9.51 14.47 39.70
N ILE A 415 9.64 15.34 38.70
CA ILE A 415 10.82 16.21 38.56
C ILE A 415 10.86 17.20 39.70
N ARG A 416 9.73 17.87 40.00
CA ARG A 416 9.60 18.87 41.04
C ARG A 416 9.98 18.31 42.42
N ASP A 417 9.51 17.14 42.77
CA ASP A 417 9.77 16.47 44.06
C ASP A 417 11.25 16.12 44.24
N LYS A 418 11.95 15.73 43.17
CA LYS A 418 13.36 15.37 43.26
C LYS A 418 14.35 16.55 43.20
N TYR A 419 13.94 17.68 42.61
CA TYR A 419 14.83 18.83 42.36
C TYR A 419 14.28 20.14 42.89
N SER A 420 13.83 20.17 44.14
CA SER A 420 13.24 21.31 44.83
C SER A 420 14.11 22.59 44.90
N LYS A 421 15.31 22.60 44.30
CA LYS A 421 16.24 23.75 44.31
C LYS A 421 16.43 24.39 42.93
N LYS A 422 15.55 24.13 41.95
CA LYS A 422 15.72 24.64 40.61
C LYS A 422 15.26 26.08 40.42
N GLN A 423 15.96 26.81 39.58
CA GLN A 423 15.81 28.23 39.30
C GLN A 423 14.84 28.53 38.13
N GLU A 424 14.50 27.52 37.32
CA GLU A 424 13.64 27.65 36.13
C GLU A 424 12.20 27.23 36.45
N SER A 425 11.21 27.96 35.93
CA SER A 425 9.80 27.61 36.10
C SER A 425 9.43 26.41 35.22
N ASP A 426 8.48 25.55 35.66
CA ASP A 426 7.98 24.43 34.88
C ASP A 426 7.39 24.91 33.54
N GLU A 427 6.79 26.09 33.49
CA GLU A 427 6.24 26.75 32.32
C GLU A 427 7.31 27.06 31.27
N GLU A 428 8.45 27.66 31.68
CA GLU A 428 9.56 27.96 30.78
C GLU A 428 10.19 26.68 30.21
N MET A 429 10.36 25.67 31.05
CA MET A 429 10.87 24.36 30.63
C MET A 429 9.96 23.71 29.58
N LEU A 430 8.63 23.69 29.82
CA LEU A 430 7.67 23.10 28.92
C LEU A 430 7.62 23.82 27.56
N LEU A 431 7.76 25.17 27.58
CA LEU A 431 7.84 25.95 26.34
C LEU A 431 9.10 25.62 25.55
N LYS A 432 10.28 25.53 26.18
CA LYS A 432 11.53 25.15 25.48
C LYS A 432 11.48 23.73 24.91
N LEU A 433 10.99 22.75 25.69
CA LEU A 433 10.81 21.38 25.22
C LEU A 433 9.75 21.27 24.10
N GLY A 434 8.68 22.04 24.23
CA GLY A 434 7.63 22.14 23.23
C GLY A 434 8.13 22.79 21.93
N GLN A 435 8.95 23.83 22.01
CA GLN A 435 9.61 24.44 20.86
C GLN A 435 10.53 23.44 20.15
N LEU A 436 11.38 22.74 20.90
CA LEU A 436 12.23 21.68 20.37
C LEU A 436 11.39 20.62 19.65
N ALA A 437 10.32 20.15 20.30
CA ALA A 437 9.42 19.15 19.72
C ALA A 437 8.78 19.63 18.40
N PHE A 438 8.33 20.87 18.35
CA PHE A 438 7.70 21.48 17.17
C PHE A 438 8.69 21.65 16.02
N GLU A 439 9.90 22.17 16.30
CA GLU A 439 10.95 22.34 15.30
C GLU A 439 11.41 21.00 14.70
N GLN A 440 11.57 19.99 15.54
CA GLN A 440 11.98 18.65 15.07
C GLN A 440 10.84 17.93 14.34
N LEU A 441 9.58 18.12 14.75
CA LEU A 441 8.41 17.58 14.05
C LEU A 441 8.31 18.15 12.63
N LYS A 442 8.52 19.46 12.46
CA LYS A 442 8.57 20.12 11.13
C LYS A 442 9.68 19.55 10.23
N LYS A 443 10.82 19.22 10.82
CA LYS A 443 11.96 18.63 10.09
C LYS A 443 11.80 17.12 9.84
N GLY A 444 10.84 16.47 10.49
CA GLY A 444 10.69 15.01 10.47
C GLY A 444 11.77 14.26 11.27
N ASN A 445 12.48 14.93 12.17
CA ASN A 445 13.55 14.34 12.97
C ASN A 445 13.01 13.67 14.24
N LEU A 446 13.51 12.47 14.50
CA LEU A 446 13.17 11.68 15.70
C LEU A 446 14.24 11.74 16.77
N ILE A 447 15.47 11.95 16.36
CA ILE A 447 16.64 12.12 17.22
C ILE A 447 17.21 13.52 17.03
N PHE A 448 17.78 14.06 18.08
CA PHE A 448 18.42 15.39 18.08
C PHE A 448 19.75 15.33 18.82
N TYR A 449 20.57 16.33 18.55
CA TYR A 449 21.91 16.47 19.09
C TYR A 449 22.02 17.76 19.93
N GLU A 450 23.16 17.96 20.58
CA GLU A 450 23.37 19.12 21.43
C GLU A 450 23.12 20.47 20.73
N GLU A 451 23.37 20.55 19.42
CA GLU A 451 23.12 21.76 18.61
C GLU A 451 21.63 22.10 18.53
N ASP A 452 20.79 21.09 18.37
CA ASP A 452 19.31 21.26 18.32
C ASP A 452 18.78 21.77 19.67
N LEU A 453 19.33 21.25 20.78
CA LEU A 453 18.98 21.69 22.14
C LEU A 453 19.36 23.16 22.37
N ARG A 454 20.59 23.53 22.01
CA ARG A 454 21.08 24.92 22.14
C ARG A 454 20.28 25.88 21.27
N GLY A 455 19.85 25.46 20.07
CA GLY A 455 18.98 26.23 19.18
C GLY A 455 17.65 26.61 19.81
N CYS A 456 17.14 25.79 20.74
CA CYS A 456 15.91 26.03 21.49
C CYS A 456 16.17 26.61 22.89
N GLY A 457 17.40 27.08 23.19
CA GLY A 457 17.74 27.67 24.49
C GLY A 457 17.80 26.69 25.67
N ILE A 458 17.96 25.37 25.39
CA ILE A 458 18.10 24.33 26.42
C ILE A 458 19.60 24.11 26.70
N ASP A 459 20.03 24.32 27.95
CA ASP A 459 21.40 23.98 28.37
C ASP A 459 21.53 22.43 28.39
N VAL A 460 22.64 21.94 27.82
CA VAL A 460 22.93 20.49 27.80
C VAL A 460 23.02 19.88 29.20
N ARG A 461 23.43 20.67 30.19
CA ARG A 461 23.46 20.28 31.62
C ARG A 461 22.05 20.12 32.18
N GLU A 462 21.13 21.00 31.79
CA GLU A 462 19.73 20.92 32.16
C GLU A 462 19.05 19.76 31.47
N ALA A 463 19.32 19.54 30.18
CA ALA A 463 18.87 18.36 29.45
C ALA A 463 19.31 17.05 30.14
N ALA A 464 20.54 16.97 30.65
CA ALA A 464 21.02 15.84 31.42
C ALA A 464 20.22 15.61 32.71
N VAL A 465 19.75 16.68 33.36
CA VAL A 465 18.86 16.59 34.53
C VAL A 465 17.48 16.06 34.13
N TYR A 466 16.94 16.53 33.01
CA TYR A 466 15.65 16.05 32.50
C TYR A 466 15.76 14.63 32.00
N SER A 467 16.85 14.24 31.34
CA SER A 467 17.09 12.87 30.88
C SER A 467 17.35 11.88 32.02
N GLY A 468 17.97 12.35 33.12
CA GLY A 468 18.29 11.50 34.27
C GLY A 468 17.10 11.23 35.18
N VAL A 469 16.06 12.09 35.15
CA VAL A 469 14.90 12.03 36.06
C VAL A 469 13.61 11.83 35.26
N CYS A 470 13.54 12.38 34.07
CA CYS A 470 12.40 12.36 33.17
C CYS A 470 12.70 11.54 31.90
N THR A 471 13.38 10.41 32.08
CA THR A 471 13.63 9.46 30.98
C THR A 471 12.36 9.08 30.22
N GLN A 472 11.24 9.42 30.77
CA GLN A 472 9.91 9.16 30.23
C GLN A 472 9.39 10.22 29.26
N ILE A 473 9.83 11.47 29.35
CA ILE A 473 9.45 12.55 28.42
C ILE A 473 10.60 12.81 27.44
N PHE A 474 11.82 12.81 27.96
CA PHE A 474 13.02 13.16 27.22
C PHE A 474 14.14 12.19 27.58
N ARG A 475 14.72 11.54 26.60
CA ARG A 475 15.72 10.50 26.79
C ARG A 475 17.06 10.94 26.24
N GLU A 476 18.10 10.85 27.06
CA GLU A 476 19.48 10.98 26.65
C GLU A 476 20.04 9.58 26.40
N GLU A 477 20.51 9.34 25.18
CA GLU A 477 21.18 8.09 24.80
C GLU A 477 22.69 8.30 24.83
N PHE A 478 23.39 7.49 25.63
CA PHE A 478 24.85 7.43 25.61
C PHE A 478 25.26 6.49 24.49
N GLY A 479 25.77 7.07 23.42
CA GLY A 479 26.29 6.30 22.27
C GLY A 479 27.59 5.58 22.60
N LEU A 480 28.08 4.83 21.61
CA LEU A 480 29.38 4.19 21.63
C LEU A 480 30.54 5.20 21.71
N HIS A 481 30.30 6.41 21.26
CA HIS A 481 31.12 7.58 21.52
C HIS A 481 30.61 8.40 22.72
N GLN A 482 31.45 9.25 23.30
CA GLN A 482 31.10 10.12 24.42
C GLN A 482 30.07 11.23 24.04
N SER A 483 29.74 11.38 22.76
CA SER A 483 28.75 12.34 22.28
C SER A 483 27.35 11.86 22.65
N LYS A 484 26.53 12.78 23.15
CA LYS A 484 25.18 12.49 23.61
C LYS A 484 24.15 12.66 22.49
N VAL A 485 23.29 11.68 22.37
CA VAL A 485 22.14 11.67 21.45
C VAL A 485 20.85 11.74 22.27
N TYR A 486 19.91 12.55 21.85
CA TYR A 486 18.66 12.80 22.55
C TYR A 486 17.47 12.42 21.69
N CYS A 487 16.43 11.88 22.31
CA CYS A 487 15.14 11.64 21.66
C CYS A 487 14.02 11.75 22.69
N PHE A 488 12.82 12.08 22.24
CA PHE A 488 11.63 11.85 23.05
C PHE A 488 11.39 10.35 23.23
N VAL A 489 10.78 9.94 24.33
CA VAL A 489 10.51 8.52 24.60
C VAL A 489 9.64 7.91 23.51
N HIS A 490 8.73 8.72 22.93
CA HIS A 490 7.87 8.32 21.84
C HIS A 490 7.48 9.51 20.96
N LEU A 491 7.23 9.26 19.65
CA LEU A 491 6.78 10.27 18.70
C LEU A 491 5.52 11.00 19.17
N SER A 492 4.55 10.30 19.73
CA SER A 492 3.30 10.91 20.23
C SER A 492 3.52 11.90 21.40
N ILE A 493 4.56 11.70 22.22
CA ILE A 493 4.96 12.68 23.25
C ILE A 493 5.54 13.92 22.59
N GLN A 494 6.36 13.75 21.53
CA GLN A 494 6.86 14.85 20.71
C GLN A 494 5.71 15.65 20.10
N GLU A 495 4.72 14.97 19.51
CA GLU A 495 3.56 15.61 18.89
C GLU A 495 2.68 16.34 19.91
N HIS A 496 2.49 15.75 21.10
CA HIS A 496 1.75 16.38 22.18
C HIS A 496 2.46 17.64 22.70
N LEU A 497 3.77 17.59 22.91
CA LEU A 497 4.57 18.75 23.33
C LEU A 497 4.60 19.84 22.24
N ALA A 498 4.70 19.46 20.97
CA ALA A 498 4.62 20.39 19.85
C ALA A 498 3.25 21.09 19.78
N ALA A 499 2.16 20.35 19.99
CA ALA A 499 0.81 20.90 20.06
C ALA A 499 0.64 21.84 21.25
N LEU A 500 1.19 21.46 22.41
CA LEU A 500 1.21 22.29 23.61
C LEU A 500 1.95 23.60 23.38
N TYR A 501 3.10 23.59 22.73
CA TYR A 501 3.85 24.79 22.36
C TYR A 501 3.03 25.74 21.48
N VAL A 502 2.40 25.23 20.42
CA VAL A 502 1.54 26.04 19.55
C VAL A 502 0.38 26.65 20.33
N HIS A 503 -0.25 25.87 21.19
CA HIS A 503 -1.37 26.30 22.02
C HIS A 503 -0.94 27.40 23.04
N LEU A 504 0.15 27.18 23.78
CA LEU A 504 0.65 28.12 24.77
C LEU A 504 1.17 29.40 24.14
N THR A 505 1.92 29.33 23.06
CA THR A 505 2.40 30.52 22.32
C THR A 505 1.23 31.37 21.84
N PHE A 506 0.14 30.75 21.38
CA PHE A 506 -1.06 31.50 21.04
C PHE A 506 -1.70 32.15 22.29
N MET A 507 -1.81 31.42 23.40
CA MET A 507 -2.43 31.97 24.62
C MET A 507 -1.66 33.15 25.20
N MET A 508 -0.31 33.06 25.20
CA MET A 508 0.59 34.06 25.78
C MET A 508 0.84 35.23 24.83
N GLU A 509 1.13 34.98 23.54
CA GLU A 509 1.60 35.96 22.59
C GLU A 509 0.56 36.33 21.52
N LYS A 510 -0.59 35.68 21.47
CA LYS A 510 -1.60 35.80 20.39
C LYS A 510 -1.01 35.58 18.99
N LYS A 511 0.01 34.76 18.86
CA LYS A 511 0.75 34.50 17.63
C LYS A 511 0.38 33.15 17.04
N ASN A 512 0.11 33.12 15.72
CA ASN A 512 -0.06 31.88 14.98
C ASN A 512 1.27 31.43 14.38
N VAL A 513 1.96 30.49 15.04
CA VAL A 513 3.25 29.96 14.58
C VAL A 513 3.15 29.02 13.39
N LEU A 514 1.92 28.65 12.99
CA LEU A 514 1.64 27.81 11.83
C LEU A 514 1.52 28.62 10.52
N LYS A 515 1.31 29.95 10.57
CA LYS A 515 1.34 30.79 9.36
C LYS A 515 2.76 30.82 8.81
N GLN A 516 2.98 30.24 7.62
CA GLN A 516 4.22 30.47 6.87
C GLN A 516 4.20 31.90 6.34
N SER A 517 5.23 32.68 6.63
CA SER A 517 5.46 33.99 6.05
C SER A 517 5.61 33.83 4.52
N GLY A 518 4.57 34.16 3.76
CA GLY A 518 4.70 34.34 2.31
C GLY A 518 3.65 33.73 1.39
N ILE A 519 2.53 33.19 1.87
CA ILE A 519 1.42 32.79 0.97
C ILE A 519 0.16 33.50 1.42
N SER A 520 -0.28 34.50 0.62
CA SER A 520 -1.60 35.12 0.73
C SER A 520 -2.67 34.05 0.56
N GLU A 521 -3.59 33.96 1.49
CA GLU A 521 -4.80 33.14 1.36
C GLU A 521 -5.60 33.59 0.13
N PRO A 522 -6.19 32.67 -0.65
CA PRO A 522 -7.21 33.05 -1.61
C PRO A 522 -8.43 33.53 -0.80
N GLU A 523 -8.78 34.78 -1.00
CA GLU A 523 -10.01 35.36 -0.51
C GLU A 523 -11.19 34.50 -0.98
N ILE A 524 -11.93 33.94 -0.05
CA ILE A 524 -13.22 33.32 -0.33
C ILE A 524 -14.17 34.51 -0.62
N SER A 525 -14.45 34.72 -1.90
CA SER A 525 -15.50 35.64 -2.32
C SER A 525 -16.86 35.12 -1.85
N SER A 526 -17.31 35.59 -0.71
CA SER A 526 -18.73 35.54 -0.38
C SER A 526 -19.40 36.69 -1.10
N ASN A 527 -20.13 36.40 -2.17
CA ASN A 527 -21.10 37.30 -2.71
C ASN A 527 -22.28 37.42 -1.73
N GLU A 528 -22.26 38.43 -0.90
CA GLU A 528 -23.45 39.03 -0.32
C GLU A 528 -23.26 40.53 -0.40
N GLU A 529 -24.00 41.14 -1.35
CA GLU A 529 -24.23 42.55 -1.46
C GLU A 529 -25.04 42.98 -0.22
N ASP A 530 -24.42 43.79 0.65
CA ASP A 530 -25.14 44.79 1.41
C ASP A 530 -24.17 45.94 1.73
N GLU A 531 -24.38 47.03 1.07
CA GLU A 531 -23.71 48.31 1.30
C GLU A 531 -24.12 48.91 2.65
N SER A 532 -23.12 49.14 3.54
CA SER A 532 -23.18 50.35 4.37
C SER A 532 -21.76 50.79 4.73
N GLU A 533 -21.44 51.96 4.28
CA GLU A 533 -20.26 52.74 4.62
C GLU A 533 -20.02 52.83 6.14
N MET A 534 -18.82 52.36 6.58
CA MET A 534 -18.21 52.93 7.80
C MET A 534 -16.69 52.84 7.73
N SER A 535 -16.11 54.02 7.67
CA SER A 535 -14.78 54.51 8.08
C SER A 535 -13.65 53.51 8.32
N SER A 536 -12.58 53.77 7.56
CA SER A 536 -11.20 53.30 7.77
C SER A 536 -10.68 53.61 9.16
N ASP A 537 -10.62 52.61 10.04
CA ASP A 537 -9.67 52.54 11.14
C ASP A 537 -8.93 51.23 11.05
N GLN A 538 -7.61 51.32 11.14
CA GLN A 538 -6.69 50.16 11.18
C GLN A 538 -7.01 49.32 12.40
N LEU A 539 -7.97 48.39 12.29
CA LEU A 539 -8.17 47.28 13.24
C LEU A 539 -7.16 46.20 12.92
N THR A 540 -6.11 46.08 13.75
CA THR A 540 -5.31 44.89 13.84
C THR A 540 -6.28 43.72 14.11
N GLU A 541 -6.51 42.85 13.10
CA GLU A 541 -7.33 41.64 13.24
C GLU A 541 -6.76 40.80 14.38
N GLU A 542 -7.48 40.72 15.48
CA GLU A 542 -7.14 39.92 16.64
C GLU A 542 -7.16 38.45 16.22
N ILE A 543 -5.97 37.82 16.11
CA ILE A 543 -5.84 36.42 15.70
C ILE A 543 -6.60 35.55 16.71
N THR A 544 -7.64 34.88 16.28
CA THR A 544 -8.44 33.98 17.12
C THR A 544 -7.84 32.58 17.19
N ILE A 545 -8.09 31.80 18.26
CA ILE A 545 -7.67 30.40 18.37
C ILE A 545 -8.25 29.56 17.23
N SER A 546 -9.45 29.90 16.76
CA SER A 546 -10.06 29.24 15.60
C SER A 546 -9.23 29.42 14.33
N ALA A 547 -8.56 30.56 14.13
CA ALA A 547 -7.66 30.75 12.99
C ALA A 547 -6.43 29.84 13.05
N VAL A 548 -5.87 29.60 14.26
CA VAL A 548 -4.77 28.64 14.48
C VAL A 548 -5.25 27.23 14.15
N HIS A 549 -6.43 26.84 14.64
CA HIS A 549 -7.01 25.53 14.39
C HIS A 549 -7.31 25.30 12.90
N LYS A 550 -7.89 26.29 12.20
CA LYS A 550 -8.15 26.22 10.77
C LYS A 550 -6.86 26.05 9.97
N SER A 551 -5.79 26.76 10.33
CA SER A 551 -4.46 26.60 9.72
C SER A 551 -3.91 25.19 9.95
N ALA A 552 -4.04 24.63 11.16
CA ALA A 552 -3.61 23.27 11.47
C ALA A 552 -4.41 22.21 10.70
N VAL A 553 -5.73 22.32 10.65
CA VAL A 553 -6.62 21.43 9.88
C VAL A 553 -6.23 21.45 8.40
N HIS A 554 -6.02 22.65 7.84
CA HIS A 554 -5.62 22.80 6.45
C HIS A 554 -4.28 22.12 6.13
N GLN A 555 -3.27 22.27 7.01
CA GLN A 555 -1.96 21.63 6.86
C GLN A 555 -2.06 20.10 6.97
N ALA A 556 -2.84 19.59 7.92
CA ALA A 556 -3.05 18.15 8.09
C ALA A 556 -3.79 17.53 6.89
N ILE A 557 -4.80 18.21 6.33
CA ILE A 557 -5.50 17.77 5.12
C ILE A 557 -4.56 17.78 3.90
N LYS A 558 -3.66 18.75 3.77
CA LYS A 558 -2.68 18.80 2.68
C LYS A 558 -1.61 17.72 2.79
N SER A 559 -1.30 17.26 3.99
CA SER A 559 -0.33 16.18 4.21
C SER A 559 -0.77 14.90 3.48
N GLN A 560 0.10 14.34 2.66
CA GLN A 560 -0.18 13.07 1.97
C GLN A 560 -0.05 11.87 2.89
N THR A 561 0.92 11.90 3.80
CA THR A 561 1.25 10.80 4.71
C THR A 561 0.50 10.85 6.05
N GLY A 562 -0.16 11.98 6.38
CA GLY A 562 -0.84 12.17 7.66
C GLY A 562 0.08 12.46 8.85
N HIS A 563 1.32 12.89 8.61
CA HIS A 563 2.33 13.14 9.66
C HIS A 563 1.93 14.23 10.68
N LEU A 564 0.87 14.98 10.45
CA LEU A 564 0.30 15.95 11.38
C LEU A 564 -1.03 15.50 12.01
N ASP A 565 -1.48 14.26 11.76
CA ASP A 565 -2.79 13.82 12.19
C ASP A 565 -2.91 13.79 13.73
N LEU A 566 -1.94 13.21 14.41
CA LEU A 566 -1.95 13.10 15.86
C LEU A 566 -1.63 14.46 16.53
N PHE A 567 -0.72 15.24 15.96
CA PHE A 567 -0.46 16.63 16.37
C PHE A 567 -1.76 17.46 16.34
N LEU A 568 -2.55 17.35 15.25
CA LEU A 568 -3.83 18.06 15.13
C LEU A 568 -4.83 17.63 16.21
N ARG A 569 -4.97 16.32 16.47
CA ARG A 569 -5.84 15.82 17.55
C ARG A 569 -5.46 16.44 18.90
N PHE A 570 -4.18 16.45 19.23
CA PHE A 570 -3.69 17.07 20.47
C PHE A 570 -3.94 18.56 20.51
N LEU A 571 -3.63 19.30 19.43
CA LEU A 571 -3.83 20.76 19.40
C LEU A 571 -5.29 21.15 19.66
N LEU A 572 -6.21 20.44 19.03
CA LEU A 572 -7.65 20.66 19.19
C LEU A 572 -8.13 20.23 20.59
N GLY A 573 -7.69 19.08 21.06
CA GLY A 573 -8.04 18.59 22.40
C GLY A 573 -7.55 19.50 23.52
N LEU A 574 -6.38 20.13 23.39
CA LEU A 574 -5.86 21.10 24.38
C LEU A 574 -6.74 22.33 24.51
N SER A 575 -7.56 22.67 23.52
CA SER A 575 -8.51 23.79 23.59
C SER A 575 -9.79 23.46 24.38
N LEU A 576 -10.01 22.21 24.76
CA LEU A 576 -11.16 21.82 25.56
C LEU A 576 -11.02 22.33 27.02
N GLU A 577 -12.09 22.89 27.58
CA GLU A 577 -12.09 23.48 28.89
C GLU A 577 -11.56 22.56 30.00
N SER A 578 -11.91 21.25 29.93
CA SER A 578 -11.39 20.25 30.87
C SER A 578 -9.87 20.12 30.83
N ASN A 579 -9.29 20.13 29.61
CA ASN A 579 -7.83 20.06 29.47
C ASN A 579 -7.14 21.36 29.84
N GLN A 580 -7.77 22.50 29.60
CA GLN A 580 -7.25 23.80 30.08
C GLN A 580 -7.20 23.87 31.60
N LYS A 581 -8.23 23.37 32.29
CA LYS A 581 -8.22 23.26 33.77
C LYS A 581 -7.08 22.37 34.27
N LEU A 582 -6.78 21.29 33.57
CA LEU A 582 -5.62 20.46 33.91
C LEU A 582 -4.29 21.18 33.67
N LEU A 583 -4.17 21.91 32.57
CA LEU A 583 -2.96 22.69 32.24
C LEU A 583 -2.68 23.83 33.26
N HIS A 584 -3.70 24.38 33.91
CA HIS A 584 -3.50 25.37 34.97
C HIS A 584 -2.62 24.89 36.13
N THR A 585 -2.46 23.58 36.31
CA THR A 585 -1.55 23.01 37.31
C THR A 585 -0.07 23.10 36.89
N LEU A 586 0.21 23.28 35.59
CA LEU A 586 1.55 23.37 35.03
C LEU A 586 1.93 24.79 34.59
N VAL A 587 0.95 25.58 34.14
CA VAL A 587 1.15 26.87 33.48
C VAL A 587 0.23 27.92 34.11
N SER A 588 0.79 29.05 34.54
CA SER A 588 0.06 30.10 35.27
C SER A 588 -0.85 30.95 34.37
N HIS A 589 -0.58 31.02 33.09
CA HIS A 589 -1.25 31.88 32.12
C HIS A 589 -2.01 31.12 31.02
N THR A 590 -3.05 30.40 31.40
CA THR A 590 -4.00 29.88 30.43
C THR A 590 -5.17 30.84 30.31
N GLY A 591 -5.22 31.63 29.24
CA GLY A 591 -6.39 32.47 28.94
C GLY A 591 -7.63 31.59 28.72
N SER A 592 -8.81 32.07 29.17
CA SER A 592 -10.06 31.38 28.91
C SER A 592 -10.33 31.32 27.41
N SER A 593 -10.35 30.13 26.85
CA SER A 593 -10.79 29.91 25.46
C SER A 593 -12.27 30.29 25.34
N SER A 594 -12.62 31.17 24.43
CA SER A 594 -14.03 31.50 24.23
C SER A 594 -14.75 30.32 23.58
N GLN A 595 -15.89 29.93 24.13
CA GLN A 595 -16.76 28.87 23.55
C GLN A 595 -17.10 29.17 22.08
N ILE A 596 -17.11 30.44 21.66
CA ILE A 596 -17.32 30.86 20.26
C ILE A 596 -16.21 30.35 19.34
N GLY A 597 -14.95 30.37 19.79
CA GLY A 597 -13.81 29.86 18.99
C GLY A 597 -13.86 28.37 18.77
N GLN A 598 -14.28 27.61 19.78
CA GLN A 598 -14.46 26.15 19.68
C GLN A 598 -15.59 25.80 18.69
N TRP A 599 -16.73 26.46 18.78
CA TRP A 599 -17.85 26.25 17.86
C TRP A 599 -17.46 26.53 16.40
N SER A 600 -16.76 27.63 16.13
CA SER A 600 -16.26 27.96 14.78
C SER A 600 -15.32 26.89 14.21
N THR A 601 -14.46 26.30 15.08
CA THR A 601 -13.56 25.21 14.69
C THR A 601 -14.34 23.93 14.36
N VAL A 602 -15.32 23.56 15.17
CA VAL A 602 -16.19 22.40 14.95
C VAL A 602 -16.94 22.53 13.62
N GLN A 603 -17.53 23.71 13.35
CA GLN A 603 -18.25 23.94 12.07
C GLN A 603 -17.30 23.85 10.87
N TYR A 604 -16.09 24.39 10.99
CA TYR A 604 -15.09 24.29 9.92
C TYR A 604 -14.70 22.84 9.65
N ILE A 605 -14.48 22.03 10.67
CA ILE A 605 -14.17 20.59 10.52
C ILE A 605 -15.34 19.86 9.87
N LYS A 606 -16.60 20.12 10.29
CA LYS A 606 -17.80 19.54 9.69
C LYS A 606 -17.95 19.93 8.21
N MET A 607 -17.64 21.18 7.88
CA MET A 607 -17.61 21.65 6.47
C MET A 607 -16.56 20.85 5.67
N LYS A 608 -15.37 20.67 6.22
CA LYS A 608 -14.31 19.88 5.56
C LYS A 608 -14.67 18.40 5.40
N ILE A 609 -15.38 17.78 6.34
CA ILE A 609 -15.89 16.40 6.22
C ILE A 609 -16.90 16.28 5.08
N ASN A 610 -17.67 17.36 4.77
CA ASN A 610 -18.60 17.39 3.65
C ASN A 610 -17.92 17.51 2.29
N GLU A 611 -16.67 17.96 2.23
CA GLU A 611 -15.86 17.93 1.02
C GLU A 611 -15.49 16.48 0.67
N ASP A 612 -15.17 16.24 -0.61
CA ASP A 612 -14.78 14.88 -1.05
C ASP A 612 -13.33 14.57 -0.64
N LEU A 613 -13.13 14.26 0.63
CA LEU A 613 -11.84 13.89 1.20
C LEU A 613 -11.60 12.39 1.16
N PRO A 614 -10.34 11.93 1.03
CA PRO A 614 -9.97 10.54 1.29
C PRO A 614 -10.47 10.07 2.65
N THR A 615 -10.89 8.80 2.72
CA THR A 615 -11.55 8.23 3.92
C THR A 615 -10.67 8.34 5.16
N GLU A 616 -9.36 8.14 5.06
CA GLU A 616 -8.40 8.24 6.17
C GLU A 616 -8.37 9.65 6.76
N LYS A 617 -8.45 10.68 5.90
CA LYS A 617 -8.52 12.08 6.34
C LYS A 617 -9.84 12.39 7.02
N SER A 618 -10.95 11.87 6.49
CA SER A 618 -12.26 12.00 7.13
C SER A 618 -12.29 11.32 8.49
N ILE A 619 -11.75 10.10 8.62
CA ILE A 619 -11.61 9.37 9.89
C ILE A 619 -10.81 10.21 10.89
N ASN A 620 -9.68 10.79 10.48
CA ASN A 620 -8.89 11.65 11.36
C ASN A 620 -9.69 12.87 11.85
N LEU A 621 -10.49 13.51 10.98
CA LEU A 621 -11.33 14.63 11.36
C LEU A 621 -12.45 14.23 12.34
N PHE A 622 -13.01 13.01 12.25
CA PHE A 622 -13.92 12.49 13.28
C PHE A 622 -13.22 12.28 14.63
N HIS A 623 -11.98 11.78 14.62
CA HIS A 623 -11.19 11.73 15.87
C HIS A 623 -10.94 13.13 16.43
N CYS A 624 -10.70 14.14 15.58
CA CYS A 624 -10.57 15.54 16.00
C CYS A 624 -11.86 16.08 16.62
N LEU A 625 -13.03 15.76 16.05
CA LEU A 625 -14.33 16.13 16.65
C LEU A 625 -14.50 15.47 18.04
N ASN A 626 -14.14 14.20 18.17
CA ASN A 626 -14.18 13.48 19.44
C ASN A 626 -13.25 14.13 20.51
N GLU A 627 -12.03 14.57 20.13
CA GLU A 627 -11.13 15.30 21.01
C GLU A 627 -11.71 16.68 21.42
N LEU A 628 -12.54 17.31 20.57
CA LEU A 628 -13.28 18.52 20.86
C LEU A 628 -14.59 18.28 21.64
N GLY A 629 -14.96 17.01 21.89
CA GLY A 629 -16.18 16.63 22.58
C GLY A 629 -17.45 16.74 21.71
N ASP A 630 -17.35 16.89 20.39
CA ASP A 630 -18.49 16.92 19.47
C ASP A 630 -18.72 15.54 18.83
N ASN A 631 -19.71 14.83 19.30
CA ASN A 631 -20.11 13.51 18.80
C ASN A 631 -21.44 13.54 18.01
N SER A 632 -21.97 14.73 17.70
CA SER A 632 -23.31 14.87 17.14
C SER A 632 -23.55 14.06 15.87
N LEU A 633 -22.61 14.06 14.90
CA LEU A 633 -22.72 13.27 13.68
C LEU A 633 -22.65 11.75 13.93
N VAL A 634 -21.86 11.33 14.93
CA VAL A 634 -21.74 9.92 15.32
C VAL A 634 -23.04 9.44 15.98
N GLU A 635 -23.61 10.26 16.87
CA GLU A 635 -24.88 9.96 17.52
C GLU A 635 -26.04 9.90 16.53
N GLU A 636 -26.08 10.79 15.54
CA GLU A 636 -27.05 10.78 14.45
C GLU A 636 -27.01 9.46 13.66
N ILE A 637 -25.82 8.99 13.31
CA ILE A 637 -25.63 7.72 12.60
C ILE A 637 -25.98 6.53 13.50
N GLN A 638 -25.63 6.55 14.78
CA GLN A 638 -26.03 5.48 15.71
C GLN A 638 -27.55 5.40 15.86
N HIS A 639 -28.24 6.57 15.86
CA HIS A 639 -29.70 6.60 15.84
C HIS A 639 -30.26 6.05 14.53
N TYR A 640 -29.65 6.44 13.38
CA TYR A 640 -30.01 5.91 12.06
C TYR A 640 -29.90 4.38 12.03
N LEU A 641 -28.79 3.81 12.48
CA LEU A 641 -28.55 2.36 12.54
C LEU A 641 -29.60 1.63 13.40
N LYS A 642 -30.02 2.23 14.52
CA LYS A 642 -31.07 1.68 15.41
C LYS A 642 -32.46 1.76 14.79
N SER A 643 -32.72 2.76 13.93
CA SER A 643 -34.04 2.98 13.34
C SER A 643 -34.42 1.97 12.25
N GLY A 644 -33.45 1.33 11.61
CA GLY A 644 -33.64 0.37 10.53
C GLY A 644 -34.27 0.95 9.26
N LYS A 645 -34.39 2.27 9.14
CA LYS A 645 -34.97 2.94 7.97
C LYS A 645 -33.88 3.25 6.96
N GLN A 646 -34.09 2.81 5.72
CA GLN A 646 -33.27 3.26 4.60
C GLN A 646 -33.67 4.69 4.23
N SER A 647 -32.81 5.66 4.52
CA SER A 647 -32.90 7.05 4.05
C SER A 647 -31.65 7.40 3.24
N GLU A 648 -31.76 8.40 2.38
CA GLU A 648 -30.57 8.89 1.69
C GLU A 648 -29.65 9.59 2.68
N LEU A 649 -28.42 9.06 2.83
CA LEU A 649 -27.39 9.66 3.66
C LEU A 649 -26.61 10.70 2.85
N SER A 650 -26.32 11.83 3.48
CA SER A 650 -25.39 12.83 2.94
C SER A 650 -23.95 12.31 2.90
N SER A 651 -23.08 13.01 2.19
CA SER A 651 -21.65 12.66 2.11
C SER A 651 -20.98 12.54 3.48
N SER A 652 -21.25 13.48 4.39
CA SER A 652 -20.75 13.47 5.78
C SER A 652 -21.35 12.33 6.60
N GLN A 653 -22.61 12.01 6.42
CA GLN A 653 -23.25 10.88 7.11
C GLN A 653 -22.70 9.53 6.64
N TRP A 654 -22.34 9.38 5.35
CA TRP A 654 -21.61 8.22 4.87
C TRP A 654 -20.24 8.10 5.52
N SER A 655 -19.49 9.19 5.62
CA SER A 655 -18.20 9.22 6.30
C SER A 655 -18.33 8.90 7.79
N ALA A 656 -19.37 9.40 8.46
CA ALA A 656 -19.68 9.07 9.85
C ALA A 656 -20.07 7.60 10.03
N LEU A 657 -20.86 7.03 9.10
CA LEU A 657 -21.20 5.60 9.10
C LEU A 657 -19.95 4.73 8.99
N VAL A 658 -19.05 5.06 8.06
CA VAL A 658 -17.77 4.38 7.90
C VAL A 658 -16.94 4.46 9.19
N PHE A 659 -16.85 5.63 9.79
CA PHE A 659 -16.16 5.81 11.07
C PHE A 659 -16.75 4.94 12.17
N VAL A 660 -18.08 4.95 12.35
CA VAL A 660 -18.78 4.15 13.37
C VAL A 660 -18.55 2.65 13.17
N LEU A 661 -18.66 2.17 11.93
CA LEU A 661 -18.45 0.74 11.62
C LEU A 661 -17.00 0.30 11.84
N LEU A 662 -16.04 1.15 11.49
CA LEU A 662 -14.61 0.84 11.66
C LEU A 662 -14.12 0.96 13.11
N THR A 663 -14.80 1.73 13.94
CA THR A 663 -14.46 1.93 15.36
C THR A 663 -15.33 1.11 16.31
N SER A 664 -16.31 0.33 15.80
CA SER A 664 -17.12 -0.58 16.62
C SER A 664 -16.24 -1.66 17.27
N ALA A 665 -16.66 -2.14 18.42
CA ALA A 665 -15.94 -3.19 19.16
C ALA A 665 -16.14 -4.59 18.56
N GLU A 666 -17.20 -4.77 17.75
CA GLU A 666 -17.54 -6.04 17.13
C GLU A 666 -16.75 -6.23 15.84
N GLU A 667 -16.26 -7.45 15.61
CA GLU A 667 -15.66 -7.82 14.33
C GLU A 667 -16.70 -7.72 13.21
N LEU A 668 -16.35 -7.11 12.09
CA LEU A 668 -17.20 -7.02 10.91
C LEU A 668 -17.22 -8.37 10.16
N GLU A 669 -18.00 -9.33 10.66
CA GLU A 669 -18.14 -10.62 10.00
C GLU A 669 -18.76 -10.49 8.61
N GLU A 670 -19.86 -9.72 8.47
CA GLU A 670 -20.55 -9.49 7.22
C GLU A 670 -20.93 -8.03 7.03
N PHE A 671 -20.50 -7.44 5.92
CA PHE A 671 -20.95 -6.13 5.46
C PHE A 671 -21.79 -6.27 4.20
N ASP A 672 -23.09 -5.99 4.30
CA ASP A 672 -24.03 -5.95 3.16
C ASP A 672 -24.45 -4.49 2.89
N LEU A 673 -23.95 -3.92 1.80
CA LEU A 673 -24.22 -2.53 1.42
C LEU A 673 -25.72 -2.28 1.18
N SER A 674 -26.47 -3.29 0.72
CA SER A 674 -27.91 -3.16 0.48
C SER A 674 -28.75 -2.94 1.75
N LYS A 675 -28.16 -3.16 2.95
CA LYS A 675 -28.83 -2.83 4.23
C LYS A 675 -28.91 -1.32 4.47
N TYR A 676 -28.04 -0.54 3.84
CA TYR A 676 -27.89 0.91 4.07
C TYR A 676 -28.41 1.76 2.90
N ILE A 677 -28.41 1.23 1.68
CA ILE A 677 -28.82 1.97 0.49
C ILE A 677 -29.46 1.02 -0.54
N SER A 678 -30.45 1.52 -1.26
CA SER A 678 -31.08 0.80 -2.37
C SER A 678 -30.11 0.60 -3.54
N THR A 679 -30.18 -0.56 -4.21
CA THR A 679 -29.20 -1.00 -5.24
C THR A 679 -29.11 -0.06 -6.44
N ASP A 680 -30.23 0.59 -6.82
CA ASP A 680 -30.35 1.57 -7.91
C ASP A 680 -29.70 2.94 -7.60
N LYS A 681 -29.39 3.20 -6.31
CA LYS A 681 -28.78 4.45 -5.83
C LYS A 681 -27.32 4.33 -5.48
N ILE A 682 -26.72 3.14 -5.60
CA ILE A 682 -25.30 2.94 -5.34
C ILE A 682 -24.48 3.58 -6.47
N ARG A 683 -23.70 4.58 -6.09
CA ARG A 683 -22.77 5.30 -6.97
C ARG A 683 -21.33 5.03 -6.57
N ASP A 684 -20.42 5.24 -7.50
CA ASP A 684 -18.98 5.05 -7.26
C ASP A 684 -18.45 5.81 -6.05
N GLU A 685 -18.92 7.04 -5.82
CA GLU A 685 -18.52 7.86 -4.66
C GLU A 685 -18.81 7.16 -3.33
N ILE A 686 -19.97 6.51 -3.23
CA ILE A 686 -20.36 5.74 -2.03
C ILE A 686 -19.49 4.49 -1.92
N LEU A 687 -19.26 3.80 -3.03
CA LEU A 687 -18.39 2.61 -3.04
C LEU A 687 -16.99 2.95 -2.58
N VAL A 688 -16.39 4.02 -3.07
CA VAL A 688 -15.06 4.48 -2.64
C VAL A 688 -15.02 4.77 -1.14
N LYS A 689 -16.05 5.42 -0.59
CA LYS A 689 -16.13 5.75 0.83
C LYS A 689 -16.26 4.51 1.73
N VAL A 690 -16.98 3.48 1.30
CA VAL A 690 -17.19 2.26 2.09
C VAL A 690 -16.09 1.21 1.89
N MET A 691 -15.12 1.43 0.98
CA MET A 691 -14.02 0.49 0.75
C MET A 691 -13.27 0.07 2.01
N PRO A 692 -12.92 0.97 2.95
CA PRO A 692 -12.27 0.56 4.19
C PRO A 692 -13.12 -0.37 5.05
N VAL A 693 -14.46 -0.23 5.01
CA VAL A 693 -15.38 -1.14 5.71
C VAL A 693 -15.42 -2.50 5.01
N ILE A 694 -15.43 -2.50 3.67
CA ILE A 694 -15.34 -3.73 2.87
C ILE A 694 -14.02 -4.46 3.16
N ALA A 695 -12.90 -3.73 3.18
CA ALA A 695 -11.59 -4.30 3.48
C ALA A 695 -11.49 -4.85 4.91
N ALA A 696 -12.14 -4.21 5.87
CA ALA A 696 -12.16 -4.63 7.27
C ALA A 696 -13.12 -5.80 7.54
N SER A 697 -14.11 -6.02 6.68
CA SER A 697 -15.09 -7.10 6.83
C SER A 697 -14.55 -8.44 6.33
N ARG A 698 -15.01 -9.53 6.93
CA ARG A 698 -14.64 -10.88 6.49
C ARG A 698 -15.39 -11.30 5.23
N LYS A 699 -16.64 -10.87 5.12
CA LYS A 699 -17.51 -11.08 3.97
C LYS A 699 -18.17 -9.78 3.56
N ALA A 700 -18.10 -9.41 2.30
CA ALA A 700 -18.76 -8.23 1.75
C ALA A 700 -19.76 -8.63 0.66
N ILE A 701 -20.93 -7.98 0.68
CA ILE A 701 -22.00 -8.19 -0.29
C ILE A 701 -22.31 -6.84 -0.96
N ILE A 702 -22.09 -6.76 -2.26
CA ILE A 702 -22.35 -5.59 -3.08
C ILE A 702 -23.28 -6.00 -4.22
N ARG A 703 -24.44 -5.33 -4.30
CA ARG A 703 -25.41 -5.50 -5.39
C ARG A 703 -25.71 -4.14 -5.96
N CYS A 704 -25.37 -3.89 -7.23
CA CYS A 704 -25.65 -2.63 -7.93
C CYS A 704 -25.74 -2.86 -9.44
N ASP A 705 -26.32 -1.90 -10.14
CA ASP A 705 -26.50 -2.02 -11.59
C ASP A 705 -25.17 -1.74 -12.33
N THR A 706 -24.45 -0.69 -11.94
CA THR A 706 -23.22 -0.27 -12.63
C THR A 706 -22.18 0.19 -11.63
N ILE A 707 -20.92 -0.27 -11.84
CA ILE A 707 -19.72 0.26 -11.19
C ILE A 707 -18.82 0.85 -12.27
N GLN A 708 -18.41 2.09 -12.07
CA GLN A 708 -17.53 2.82 -12.97
C GLN A 708 -16.06 2.77 -12.51
N GLN A 709 -15.23 3.58 -13.15
CA GLN A 709 -13.77 3.54 -13.01
C GLN A 709 -13.27 3.70 -11.56
N SER A 710 -13.84 4.65 -10.80
CA SER A 710 -13.38 4.93 -9.43
C SER A 710 -13.74 3.81 -8.47
N GLY A 711 -14.97 3.32 -8.50
CA GLY A 711 -15.43 2.19 -7.70
C GLY A 711 -14.69 0.89 -8.03
N CYS A 712 -14.45 0.64 -9.32
CA CYS A 712 -13.69 -0.53 -9.76
C CYS A 712 -12.22 -0.50 -9.33
N SER A 713 -11.57 0.68 -9.45
CA SER A 713 -10.18 0.84 -9.02
C SER A 713 -10.04 0.61 -7.52
N ALA A 714 -11.00 1.10 -6.74
CA ALA A 714 -11.08 0.89 -5.30
C ALA A 714 -11.31 -0.60 -4.96
N LEU A 715 -12.26 -1.27 -5.61
CA LEU A 715 -12.51 -2.72 -5.42
C LEU A 715 -11.29 -3.57 -5.78
N ALA A 716 -10.58 -3.25 -6.86
CA ALA A 716 -9.39 -3.97 -7.27
C ALA A 716 -8.21 -3.80 -6.30
N SER A 717 -8.19 -2.73 -5.51
CA SER A 717 -7.16 -2.50 -4.49
C SER A 717 -7.40 -3.30 -3.20
N VAL A 718 -8.66 -3.65 -2.88
CA VAL A 718 -9.02 -4.33 -1.62
C VAL A 718 -8.38 -5.72 -1.45
N PRO A 719 -8.42 -6.64 -2.44
CA PRO A 719 -7.81 -7.97 -2.29
C PRO A 719 -6.28 -7.94 -2.17
N SER A 720 -5.65 -6.85 -2.61
CA SER A 720 -4.20 -6.67 -2.60
C SER A 720 -3.70 -5.83 -1.44
N SER A 721 -4.59 -5.28 -0.64
CA SER A 721 -4.23 -4.53 0.55
C SER A 721 -3.80 -5.51 1.64
N GLU A 722 -2.59 -5.32 2.19
CA GLU A 722 -2.10 -6.07 3.35
C GLU A 722 -3.01 -5.88 4.58
N THR A 723 -3.83 -4.83 4.56
CA THR A 723 -4.78 -4.50 5.63
C THR A 723 -6.15 -5.14 5.44
N SER A 724 -6.38 -5.91 4.37
CA SER A 724 -7.70 -6.45 4.06
C SER A 724 -7.98 -7.77 4.81
N ASN A 725 -9.07 -7.81 5.55
CA ASN A 725 -9.63 -9.02 6.16
C ASN A 725 -10.56 -9.80 5.23
N LEU A 726 -10.83 -9.24 4.04
CA LEU A 726 -11.86 -9.74 3.13
C LEU A 726 -11.50 -11.11 2.57
N ARG A 727 -12.36 -12.12 2.84
CA ARG A 727 -12.25 -13.49 2.33
C ARG A 727 -13.28 -13.79 1.28
N GLU A 728 -14.49 -13.28 1.47
CA GLU A 728 -15.60 -13.51 0.58
C GLU A 728 -16.15 -12.19 0.05
N LEU A 729 -16.06 -11.99 -1.26
CA LEU A 729 -16.70 -10.89 -1.94
C LEU A 729 -17.85 -11.42 -2.81
N HIS A 730 -19.09 -11.10 -2.43
CA HIS A 730 -20.27 -11.38 -3.23
C HIS A 730 -20.59 -10.14 -4.06
N LEU A 731 -20.17 -10.14 -5.32
CA LEU A 731 -20.37 -9.04 -6.24
C LEU A 731 -21.42 -9.42 -7.29
N THR A 732 -22.56 -8.72 -7.27
CA THR A 732 -23.60 -8.86 -8.28
C THR A 732 -23.77 -7.52 -8.98
N VAL A 733 -23.23 -7.41 -10.21
CA VAL A 733 -23.18 -6.18 -10.98
C VAL A 733 -23.55 -6.46 -12.43
N ASP A 734 -24.44 -5.67 -12.99
CA ASP A 734 -24.78 -5.83 -14.39
C ASP A 734 -23.63 -5.37 -15.30
N THR A 735 -23.08 -4.20 -15.05
CA THR A 735 -21.99 -3.64 -15.88
C THR A 735 -20.83 -3.16 -15.02
N LEU A 736 -19.65 -3.71 -15.28
CA LEU A 736 -18.37 -3.26 -14.75
C LEU A 736 -17.63 -2.49 -15.84
N ASP A 737 -17.64 -1.16 -15.74
CA ASP A 737 -17.10 -0.27 -16.78
C ASP A 737 -15.80 0.41 -16.32
N LEU A 738 -14.69 -0.04 -16.91
CA LEU A 738 -13.32 0.43 -16.62
C LEU A 738 -12.71 1.20 -17.80
N THR A 739 -13.52 1.57 -18.74
CA THR A 739 -13.10 2.29 -19.96
C THR A 739 -12.19 3.47 -19.62
N TRP A 740 -11.06 3.62 -20.35
CA TRP A 740 -10.03 4.64 -20.15
C TRP A 740 -9.24 4.56 -18.84
N SER A 741 -9.42 3.53 -18.01
CA SER A 741 -8.61 3.37 -16.81
C SER A 741 -7.23 2.82 -17.17
N LYS A 742 -6.15 3.48 -16.78
CA LYS A 742 -4.77 2.99 -16.96
C LYS A 742 -4.48 1.86 -15.95
N LEU A 743 -5.15 0.72 -16.12
CA LEU A 743 -5.01 -0.41 -15.20
C LEU A 743 -3.66 -1.11 -15.34
N GLY A 744 -3.26 -1.42 -16.59
CA GLY A 744 -2.13 -2.31 -16.86
C GLY A 744 -2.34 -3.73 -16.35
N ASP A 745 -1.40 -4.62 -16.65
CA ASP A 745 -1.57 -6.07 -16.39
C ASP A 745 -1.60 -6.42 -14.90
N SER A 746 -0.83 -5.72 -14.05
CA SER A 746 -0.80 -6.03 -12.62
C SER A 746 -2.15 -5.81 -11.95
N ARG A 747 -2.86 -4.73 -12.30
CA ARG A 747 -4.21 -4.45 -11.76
C ARG A 747 -5.26 -5.35 -12.38
N VAL A 748 -5.13 -5.70 -13.65
CA VAL A 748 -6.00 -6.68 -14.31
C VAL A 748 -5.85 -8.06 -13.68
N LYS A 749 -4.63 -8.48 -13.31
CA LYS A 749 -4.40 -9.71 -12.54
C LYS A 749 -5.14 -9.72 -11.19
N ARG A 750 -5.18 -8.57 -10.49
CA ARG A 750 -5.97 -8.43 -9.25
C ARG A 750 -7.48 -8.49 -9.49
N LEU A 751 -7.95 -7.80 -10.52
CA LEU A 751 -9.36 -7.88 -10.93
C LEU A 751 -9.75 -9.32 -11.31
N SER A 752 -8.88 -10.04 -11.96
CA SER A 752 -9.09 -11.44 -12.34
C SER A 752 -9.32 -12.33 -11.12
N ALA A 753 -8.59 -12.11 -10.02
CA ALA A 753 -8.82 -12.85 -8.78
C ALA A 753 -10.22 -12.60 -8.18
N VAL A 754 -10.79 -11.40 -8.36
CA VAL A 754 -12.18 -11.10 -7.96
C VAL A 754 -13.18 -11.81 -8.88
N LEU A 755 -12.92 -11.79 -10.19
CA LEU A 755 -13.80 -12.42 -11.19
C LEU A 755 -13.78 -13.96 -11.11
N GLU A 756 -12.69 -14.55 -10.64
CA GLU A 756 -12.55 -15.99 -10.42
C GLU A 756 -13.52 -16.53 -9.36
N ASN A 757 -13.92 -15.68 -8.40
CA ASN A 757 -14.84 -16.07 -7.34
C ASN A 757 -16.21 -16.46 -7.93
N PRO A 758 -16.76 -17.66 -7.63
CA PRO A 758 -18.08 -18.10 -8.11
C PRO A 758 -19.24 -17.22 -7.65
N GLN A 759 -19.05 -16.45 -6.57
CA GLN A 759 -20.03 -15.48 -6.08
C GLN A 759 -19.98 -14.12 -6.81
N CYS A 760 -19.04 -13.96 -7.72
CA CYS A 760 -18.96 -12.79 -8.59
C CYS A 760 -19.84 -12.99 -9.83
N LYS A 761 -20.86 -12.15 -9.99
CA LYS A 761 -21.84 -12.22 -11.07
C LYS A 761 -21.83 -10.93 -11.87
N VAL A 762 -20.86 -10.78 -12.75
CA VAL A 762 -20.73 -9.65 -13.68
C VAL A 762 -21.27 -10.09 -15.03
N LYS A 763 -22.19 -9.32 -15.62
CA LYS A 763 -22.76 -9.62 -16.95
C LYS A 763 -21.94 -8.96 -18.05
N ASN A 764 -21.58 -7.69 -17.91
CA ASN A 764 -20.86 -6.90 -18.90
C ASN A 764 -19.57 -6.36 -18.31
N LEU A 765 -18.43 -6.68 -18.93
CA LEU A 765 -17.10 -6.21 -18.55
C LEU A 765 -16.50 -5.37 -19.66
N LYS A 766 -16.28 -4.09 -19.40
CA LYS A 766 -15.69 -3.15 -20.34
C LYS A 766 -14.31 -2.71 -19.88
N LEU A 767 -13.30 -3.09 -20.66
CA LEU A 767 -11.87 -2.79 -20.42
C LEU A 767 -11.28 -2.01 -21.62
N TRP A 768 -12.07 -1.19 -22.31
CA TRP A 768 -11.64 -0.43 -23.46
C TRP A 768 -10.51 0.56 -23.09
N SER A 769 -9.38 0.49 -23.81
CA SER A 769 -8.21 1.36 -23.59
C SER A 769 -7.67 1.36 -22.15
N CYS A 770 -7.52 0.18 -21.56
CA CYS A 770 -7.05 0.00 -20.17
C CYS A 770 -5.56 -0.36 -20.06
N GLY A 771 -4.83 -0.46 -21.19
CA GLY A 771 -3.42 -0.85 -21.20
C GLY A 771 -3.19 -2.34 -20.88
N VAL A 772 -4.14 -3.18 -21.26
CA VAL A 772 -4.06 -4.64 -21.10
C VAL A 772 -3.19 -5.21 -22.21
N THR A 773 -2.25 -6.08 -21.85
CA THR A 773 -1.45 -6.85 -22.80
C THR A 773 -1.86 -8.33 -22.81
N ASP A 774 -1.13 -9.17 -23.52
CA ASP A 774 -1.35 -10.62 -23.52
C ASP A 774 -1.21 -11.24 -22.11
N GLU A 775 -0.32 -10.72 -21.24
CA GLU A 775 -0.19 -11.18 -19.86
C GLU A 775 -1.45 -10.89 -19.02
N GLY A 776 -1.99 -9.69 -19.11
CA GLY A 776 -3.23 -9.31 -18.42
C GLY A 776 -4.41 -10.11 -18.96
N CYS A 777 -4.45 -10.31 -20.28
CA CYS A 777 -5.46 -11.14 -20.95
C CYS A 777 -5.39 -12.61 -20.49
N ALA A 778 -4.20 -13.18 -20.32
CA ALA A 778 -4.03 -14.53 -19.80
C ALA A 778 -4.59 -14.69 -18.37
N ALA A 779 -4.34 -13.72 -17.50
CA ALA A 779 -4.91 -13.73 -16.15
C ALA A 779 -6.44 -13.64 -16.16
N LEU A 780 -7.00 -12.73 -16.97
CA LEU A 780 -8.45 -12.59 -17.15
C LEU A 780 -9.07 -13.90 -17.68
N THR A 781 -8.42 -14.52 -18.63
CA THR A 781 -8.83 -15.80 -19.23
C THR A 781 -8.89 -16.91 -18.18
N SER A 782 -7.88 -16.99 -17.30
CA SER A 782 -7.86 -17.97 -16.20
C SER A 782 -9.07 -17.81 -15.30
N ALA A 783 -9.38 -16.58 -14.90
CA ALA A 783 -10.54 -16.28 -14.07
C ALA A 783 -11.88 -16.63 -14.75
N LEU A 784 -12.04 -16.27 -16.02
CA LEU A 784 -13.24 -16.57 -16.79
C LEU A 784 -13.41 -18.07 -17.06
N ARG A 785 -12.34 -18.85 -17.09
CA ARG A 785 -12.44 -20.33 -17.18
C ARG A 785 -12.91 -20.94 -15.86
N SER A 786 -12.49 -20.38 -14.74
CA SER A 786 -12.94 -20.82 -13.40
C SER A 786 -14.39 -20.41 -13.12
N ASN A 787 -14.85 -19.25 -13.64
CA ASN A 787 -16.22 -18.75 -13.47
C ASN A 787 -16.88 -18.36 -14.81
N PRO A 788 -17.25 -19.34 -15.69
CA PRO A 788 -17.63 -19.08 -17.08
C PRO A 788 -19.10 -18.67 -17.30
N SER A 789 -19.95 -18.80 -16.29
CA SER A 789 -21.41 -18.87 -16.55
C SER A 789 -22.14 -17.53 -16.56
N HIS A 790 -21.51 -16.41 -16.22
CA HIS A 790 -22.21 -15.14 -15.95
C HIS A 790 -21.93 -14.04 -16.97
N LEU A 791 -20.71 -13.98 -17.53
CA LEU A 791 -20.32 -12.92 -18.46
C LEU A 791 -21.04 -13.07 -19.81
N ARG A 792 -21.63 -11.95 -20.30
CA ARG A 792 -22.35 -11.84 -21.56
C ARG A 792 -21.61 -10.95 -22.56
N GLU A 793 -21.07 -9.83 -22.10
CA GLU A 793 -20.30 -8.88 -22.91
C GLU A 793 -18.89 -8.72 -22.35
N LEU A 794 -17.90 -8.81 -23.25
CA LEU A 794 -16.51 -8.50 -22.96
C LEU A 794 -15.98 -7.54 -24.01
N ASP A 795 -15.62 -6.32 -23.58
CA ASP A 795 -14.99 -5.32 -24.44
C ASP A 795 -13.54 -5.11 -24.01
N LEU A 796 -12.63 -5.56 -24.84
CA LEU A 796 -11.17 -5.39 -24.69
C LEU A 796 -10.57 -4.47 -25.75
N SER A 797 -11.41 -3.72 -26.45
CA SER A 797 -10.96 -2.87 -27.57
C SER A 797 -9.91 -1.86 -27.14
N ARG A 798 -9.04 -1.46 -28.07
CA ARG A 798 -7.88 -0.54 -27.87
C ARG A 798 -6.91 -0.97 -26.77
N ASN A 799 -6.62 -2.26 -26.70
CA ASN A 799 -5.58 -2.83 -25.86
C ASN A 799 -4.55 -3.57 -26.73
N ASN A 800 -3.34 -3.77 -26.21
CA ASN A 800 -2.26 -4.41 -26.98
C ASN A 800 -2.20 -5.92 -26.70
N LEU A 801 -3.25 -6.64 -27.09
CA LEU A 801 -3.37 -8.08 -26.81
C LEU A 801 -2.52 -8.95 -27.73
N GLY A 802 -2.41 -8.56 -28.99
CA GLY A 802 -1.79 -9.38 -30.02
C GLY A 802 -2.44 -10.76 -30.21
N ASP A 803 -1.84 -11.61 -31.02
CA ASP A 803 -2.35 -12.97 -31.25
C ASP A 803 -2.22 -13.87 -30.01
N SER A 804 -1.22 -13.62 -29.14
CA SER A 804 -1.04 -14.36 -27.88
C SER A 804 -2.22 -14.17 -26.94
N GLY A 805 -2.65 -12.93 -26.71
CA GLY A 805 -3.81 -12.63 -25.88
C GLY A 805 -5.10 -13.21 -26.43
N VAL A 806 -5.27 -13.16 -27.78
CA VAL A 806 -6.44 -13.73 -28.44
C VAL A 806 -6.45 -15.26 -28.37
N LYS A 807 -5.29 -15.92 -28.46
CA LYS A 807 -5.17 -17.38 -28.23
C LYS A 807 -5.61 -17.77 -26.81
N CYS A 808 -5.29 -16.93 -25.80
CA CYS A 808 -5.79 -17.15 -24.43
C CYS A 808 -7.33 -17.04 -24.38
N LEU A 809 -7.93 -15.99 -24.99
CA LEU A 809 -9.39 -15.81 -25.04
C LEU A 809 -10.09 -16.96 -25.76
N SER A 810 -9.49 -17.52 -26.80
CA SER A 810 -10.03 -18.65 -27.54
C SER A 810 -10.31 -19.85 -26.62
N ALA A 811 -9.42 -20.10 -25.65
CA ALA A 811 -9.61 -21.16 -24.65
C ALA A 811 -10.82 -20.94 -23.72
N VAL A 812 -11.28 -19.69 -23.51
CA VAL A 812 -12.56 -19.40 -22.81
C VAL A 812 -13.73 -19.68 -23.71
N LEU A 813 -13.67 -19.26 -24.96
CA LEU A 813 -14.75 -19.45 -25.94
C LEU A 813 -15.00 -20.92 -26.25
N GLU A 814 -13.97 -21.77 -26.20
CA GLU A 814 -14.11 -23.24 -26.40
C GLU A 814 -14.91 -23.91 -25.27
N ASN A 815 -14.96 -23.30 -24.07
CA ASN A 815 -15.67 -23.86 -22.92
C ASN A 815 -17.17 -23.89 -23.18
N PRO A 816 -17.86 -25.08 -23.12
CA PRO A 816 -19.28 -25.19 -23.36
C PRO A 816 -20.16 -24.43 -22.37
N HIS A 817 -19.60 -24.12 -21.20
CA HIS A 817 -20.28 -23.33 -20.16
C HIS A 817 -20.12 -21.80 -20.36
N CYS A 818 -19.25 -21.38 -21.26
CA CYS A 818 -19.10 -19.97 -21.62
C CYS A 818 -20.40 -19.47 -22.26
N LYS A 819 -20.91 -18.37 -21.78
CA LYS A 819 -22.15 -17.73 -22.27
C LYS A 819 -21.92 -16.33 -22.82
N LEU A 820 -20.72 -16.08 -23.28
CA LEU A 820 -20.35 -14.79 -23.88
C LEU A 820 -21.13 -14.58 -25.18
N GLU A 821 -21.90 -13.50 -25.23
CA GLU A 821 -22.74 -13.13 -26.38
C GLU A 821 -22.09 -12.05 -27.24
N ILE A 822 -21.32 -11.16 -26.65
CA ILE A 822 -20.69 -10.01 -27.32
C ILE A 822 -19.19 -9.97 -26.97
N LEU A 823 -18.35 -10.02 -28.00
CA LEU A 823 -16.89 -9.88 -27.87
C LEU A 823 -16.39 -8.76 -28.76
N LYS A 824 -15.77 -7.76 -28.14
CA LYS A 824 -15.17 -6.62 -28.85
C LYS A 824 -13.65 -6.62 -28.67
N LEU A 825 -12.94 -6.71 -29.80
CA LEU A 825 -11.49 -6.74 -29.92
C LEU A 825 -10.99 -5.71 -30.93
N SER A 826 -11.68 -4.57 -31.05
CA SER A 826 -11.32 -3.51 -31.97
C SER A 826 -9.95 -2.91 -31.60
N TYR A 827 -9.06 -2.75 -32.57
CA TYR A 827 -7.71 -2.20 -32.40
C TYR A 827 -6.91 -2.90 -31.28
N CYS A 828 -6.84 -4.24 -31.37
CA CYS A 828 -6.13 -5.09 -30.39
C CYS A 828 -4.85 -5.73 -30.94
N GLY A 829 -4.44 -5.41 -32.15
CA GLY A 829 -3.25 -6.01 -32.80
C GLY A 829 -3.44 -7.47 -33.22
N VAL A 830 -4.69 -7.84 -33.54
CA VAL A 830 -5.04 -9.18 -33.99
C VAL A 830 -4.66 -9.34 -35.46
N SER A 831 -3.97 -10.45 -35.80
CA SER A 831 -3.65 -10.84 -37.16
C SER A 831 -4.47 -12.06 -37.61
N ASP A 832 -4.13 -12.64 -38.75
CA ASP A 832 -4.70 -13.88 -39.26
C ASP A 832 -4.45 -15.08 -38.32
N GLU A 833 -3.30 -15.11 -37.61
CA GLU A 833 -3.03 -16.16 -36.60
C GLU A 833 -4.01 -16.09 -35.42
N GLY A 834 -4.28 -14.88 -34.91
CA GLY A 834 -5.27 -14.67 -33.86
C GLY A 834 -6.68 -15.06 -34.31
N CYS A 835 -7.05 -14.69 -35.54
CA CYS A 835 -8.31 -15.12 -36.15
C CYS A 835 -8.43 -16.64 -36.33
N THR A 836 -7.34 -17.34 -36.64
CA THR A 836 -7.33 -18.79 -36.70
C THR A 836 -7.69 -19.43 -35.37
N ALA A 837 -7.12 -18.91 -34.26
CA ALA A 837 -7.43 -19.38 -32.90
C ALA A 837 -8.90 -19.09 -32.51
N LEU A 838 -9.39 -17.90 -32.78
CA LEU A 838 -10.81 -17.55 -32.56
C LEU A 838 -11.76 -18.44 -33.34
N ALA A 839 -11.47 -18.66 -34.63
CA ALA A 839 -12.27 -19.48 -35.49
C ALA A 839 -12.31 -20.93 -35.02
N SER A 840 -11.19 -21.47 -34.52
CA SER A 840 -11.16 -22.82 -33.94
C SER A 840 -12.07 -22.90 -32.71
N ALA A 841 -11.97 -21.95 -31.80
CA ALA A 841 -12.79 -21.90 -30.59
C ALA A 841 -14.30 -21.79 -30.89
N LEU A 842 -14.65 -20.88 -31.82
CA LEU A 842 -16.05 -20.65 -32.20
C LEU A 842 -16.66 -21.83 -32.96
N ARG A 843 -15.84 -22.65 -33.67
CA ARG A 843 -16.32 -23.90 -34.26
C ARG A 843 -16.58 -24.97 -33.21
N SER A 844 -15.77 -24.99 -32.12
CA SER A 844 -15.99 -25.94 -31.04
C SER A 844 -17.21 -25.58 -30.19
N ASN A 845 -17.52 -24.27 -30.02
CA ASN A 845 -18.66 -23.78 -29.28
C ASN A 845 -19.43 -22.68 -30.05
N PRO A 846 -20.19 -23.01 -31.07
CA PRO A 846 -20.80 -22.07 -32.01
C PRO A 846 -22.08 -21.39 -31.51
N SER A 847 -22.64 -21.83 -30.39
CA SER A 847 -24.04 -21.54 -30.04
C SER A 847 -24.31 -20.27 -29.24
N HIS A 848 -23.28 -19.51 -28.78
CA HIS A 848 -23.48 -18.42 -27.84
C HIS A 848 -23.13 -17.03 -28.39
N LEU A 849 -22.01 -16.86 -29.13
CA LEU A 849 -21.58 -15.54 -29.59
C LEU A 849 -22.54 -15.00 -30.68
N ARG A 850 -23.03 -13.77 -30.47
CA ARG A 850 -23.92 -13.02 -31.34
C ARG A 850 -23.25 -11.85 -32.05
N GLU A 851 -22.35 -11.16 -31.34
CA GLU A 851 -21.59 -10.02 -31.88
C GLU A 851 -20.09 -10.26 -31.76
N LEU A 852 -19.36 -10.07 -32.84
CA LEU A 852 -17.91 -10.09 -32.92
C LEU A 852 -17.44 -8.81 -33.60
N ASP A 853 -16.66 -8.01 -32.89
CA ASP A 853 -16.05 -6.79 -33.39
C ASP A 853 -14.52 -6.95 -33.46
N LEU A 854 -14.01 -7.00 -34.67
CA LEU A 854 -12.57 -7.09 -34.98
C LEU A 854 -12.06 -5.85 -35.73
N THR A 855 -12.79 -4.75 -35.65
CA THR A 855 -12.49 -3.46 -36.28
C THR A 855 -11.05 -3.02 -36.03
N LEU A 856 -10.39 -2.42 -37.06
CA LEU A 856 -9.03 -1.86 -36.96
C LEU A 856 -7.94 -2.91 -36.58
N ASN A 857 -8.07 -4.12 -37.03
CA ASN A 857 -7.07 -5.18 -36.90
C ASN A 857 -6.51 -5.59 -38.27
N LYS A 858 -5.31 -6.12 -38.32
CA LYS A 858 -4.63 -6.49 -39.57
C LYS A 858 -4.93 -7.94 -39.92
N LEU A 859 -6.18 -8.22 -40.25
CA LEU A 859 -6.62 -9.60 -40.54
C LEU A 859 -6.24 -10.10 -41.90
N GLY A 860 -6.31 -9.22 -42.91
CA GLY A 860 -6.16 -9.59 -44.30
C GLY A 860 -7.17 -10.65 -44.78
N ASP A 861 -7.01 -11.10 -45.99
CA ASP A 861 -7.91 -12.13 -46.58
C ASP A 861 -7.77 -13.47 -45.88
N SER A 862 -6.59 -13.84 -45.38
CA SER A 862 -6.36 -15.08 -44.64
C SER A 862 -7.18 -15.11 -43.32
N GLY A 863 -7.14 -14.06 -42.54
CA GLY A 863 -7.93 -13.94 -41.27
C GLY A 863 -9.43 -13.99 -41.55
N VAL A 864 -9.90 -13.29 -42.57
CA VAL A 864 -11.32 -13.34 -43.00
C VAL A 864 -11.75 -14.72 -43.46
N LYS A 865 -10.90 -15.47 -44.18
CA LYS A 865 -11.18 -16.88 -44.52
C LYS A 865 -11.43 -17.73 -43.28
N CYS A 866 -10.67 -17.53 -42.21
CA CYS A 866 -10.89 -18.22 -40.92
C CYS A 866 -12.24 -17.86 -40.28
N VAL A 867 -12.62 -16.58 -40.26
CA VAL A 867 -13.92 -16.14 -39.74
C VAL A 867 -15.06 -16.66 -40.61
N SER A 868 -14.88 -16.70 -41.94
CA SER A 868 -15.84 -17.25 -42.90
C SER A 868 -16.15 -18.71 -42.58
N ALA A 869 -15.14 -19.52 -42.26
CA ALA A 869 -15.34 -20.93 -41.89
C ALA A 869 -16.15 -21.12 -40.60
N VAL A 870 -16.24 -20.10 -39.73
CA VAL A 870 -17.18 -20.08 -38.58
C VAL A 870 -18.61 -19.81 -39.03
N LEU A 871 -18.79 -18.88 -39.97
CA LEU A 871 -20.11 -18.50 -40.47
C LEU A 871 -20.75 -19.66 -41.28
N GLU A 872 -19.95 -20.54 -41.93
CA GLU A 872 -20.45 -21.71 -42.62
C GLU A 872 -21.15 -22.73 -41.72
N ASN A 873 -20.80 -22.73 -40.40
CA ASN A 873 -21.37 -23.71 -39.49
C ASN A 873 -22.89 -23.42 -39.24
N PRO A 874 -23.79 -24.36 -39.49
CA PRO A 874 -25.22 -24.16 -39.31
C PRO A 874 -25.66 -23.83 -37.89
N HIS A 875 -24.81 -24.17 -36.90
CA HIS A 875 -25.05 -23.86 -35.48
C HIS A 875 -24.50 -22.48 -35.04
N CYS A 876 -23.79 -21.79 -35.94
CA CYS A 876 -23.30 -20.43 -35.68
C CYS A 876 -24.49 -19.49 -35.49
N LYS A 877 -24.45 -18.72 -34.42
CA LYS A 877 -25.47 -17.72 -34.05
C LYS A 877 -25.01 -16.28 -34.15
N LEU A 878 -23.94 -16.05 -34.90
CA LEU A 878 -23.39 -14.71 -35.05
C LEU A 878 -24.37 -13.84 -35.85
N GLU A 879 -24.87 -12.78 -35.23
CA GLU A 879 -25.83 -11.83 -35.83
C GLU A 879 -25.12 -10.56 -36.33
N ILE A 880 -24.03 -10.13 -35.69
CA ILE A 880 -23.31 -8.89 -36.00
C ILE A 880 -21.84 -9.20 -36.16
N LEU A 881 -21.26 -8.84 -37.31
CA LEU A 881 -19.84 -8.96 -37.58
C LEU A 881 -19.28 -7.61 -38.05
N LYS A 882 -18.30 -7.08 -37.32
CA LYS A 882 -17.65 -5.82 -37.64
C LYS A 882 -16.20 -6.05 -38.03
N LEU A 883 -15.88 -5.68 -39.26
CA LEU A 883 -14.57 -5.84 -39.89
C LEU A 883 -14.12 -4.52 -40.57
N TRP A 884 -14.43 -3.38 -39.91
CA TRP A 884 -14.05 -2.06 -40.41
C TRP A 884 -12.52 -1.91 -40.43
N ASN A 885 -11.95 -1.52 -41.55
CA ASN A 885 -10.51 -1.31 -41.75
C ASN A 885 -9.65 -2.50 -41.27
N CYS A 886 -9.86 -3.66 -41.89
CA CYS A 886 -9.18 -4.91 -41.56
C CYS A 886 -8.29 -5.44 -42.68
N ASP A 887 -7.89 -4.61 -43.65
CA ASP A 887 -7.07 -4.94 -44.81
C ASP A 887 -7.68 -6.04 -45.72
N ILE A 888 -9.00 -6.04 -45.88
CA ILE A 888 -9.74 -7.04 -46.64
C ILE A 888 -9.81 -6.60 -48.12
N SER A 889 -9.52 -7.54 -49.03
CA SER A 889 -9.68 -7.32 -50.47
C SER A 889 -10.93 -8.03 -51.02
N GLY A 890 -11.13 -7.96 -52.34
CA GLY A 890 -12.20 -8.70 -53.02
C GLY A 890 -12.08 -10.23 -52.83
N GLU A 891 -10.89 -10.78 -52.63
CA GLU A 891 -10.71 -12.24 -52.32
C GLU A 891 -11.26 -12.60 -50.96
N GLY A 892 -11.02 -11.80 -49.94
CA GLY A 892 -11.62 -11.98 -48.61
C GLY A 892 -13.15 -11.92 -48.67
N CYS A 893 -13.72 -11.00 -49.46
CA CYS A 893 -15.15 -10.96 -49.72
C CYS A 893 -15.70 -12.24 -50.38
N THR A 894 -14.93 -12.87 -51.27
CA THR A 894 -15.36 -14.14 -51.87
C THR A 894 -15.52 -15.25 -50.84
N ALA A 895 -14.61 -15.30 -49.84
CA ALA A 895 -14.73 -16.27 -48.74
C ALA A 895 -15.96 -16.01 -47.88
N LEU A 896 -16.20 -14.75 -47.46
CA LEU A 896 -17.41 -14.36 -46.73
C LEU A 896 -18.67 -14.71 -47.49
N THR A 897 -18.70 -14.44 -48.77
CA THR A 897 -19.83 -14.77 -49.67
C THR A 897 -20.12 -16.26 -49.69
N SER A 898 -19.09 -17.08 -49.83
CA SER A 898 -19.25 -18.55 -49.82
C SER A 898 -19.87 -19.03 -48.50
N ALA A 899 -19.38 -18.52 -47.39
CA ALA A 899 -19.90 -18.84 -46.05
C ALA A 899 -21.36 -18.43 -45.87
N LEU A 900 -21.70 -17.21 -46.25
CA LEU A 900 -23.05 -16.66 -46.14
C LEU A 900 -24.05 -17.33 -47.11
N ARG A 901 -23.58 -17.89 -48.19
CA ARG A 901 -24.43 -18.72 -49.07
C ARG A 901 -24.75 -20.05 -48.42
N SER A 902 -23.74 -20.65 -47.76
CA SER A 902 -23.92 -21.93 -47.07
C SER A 902 -24.84 -21.81 -45.83
N ASN A 903 -24.76 -20.67 -45.09
CA ASN A 903 -25.58 -20.40 -43.90
C ASN A 903 -26.16 -18.96 -43.95
N PRO A 904 -27.19 -18.68 -44.72
CA PRO A 904 -27.71 -17.35 -44.95
C PRO A 904 -28.60 -16.80 -43.80
N SER A 905 -28.91 -17.60 -42.81
CA SER A 905 -30.08 -17.38 -41.96
C SER A 905 -29.79 -16.61 -40.63
N HIS A 906 -28.56 -16.28 -40.28
CA HIS A 906 -28.23 -15.74 -38.97
C HIS A 906 -27.65 -14.34 -39.02
N LEU A 907 -26.74 -13.98 -39.90
CA LEU A 907 -26.08 -12.67 -39.93
C LEU A 907 -27.10 -11.57 -40.33
N ARG A 908 -27.19 -10.53 -39.50
CA ARG A 908 -28.08 -9.36 -39.69
C ARG A 908 -27.31 -8.09 -40.01
N GLU A 909 -26.13 -7.89 -39.42
CA GLU A 909 -25.29 -6.74 -39.68
C GLU A 909 -23.89 -7.17 -40.10
N LEU A 910 -23.41 -6.61 -41.21
CA LEU A 910 -22.07 -6.79 -41.73
C LEU A 910 -21.45 -5.39 -41.98
N GLU A 911 -20.38 -5.11 -41.27
CA GLU A 911 -19.59 -3.89 -41.38
C GLU A 911 -18.26 -4.19 -42.06
N LEU A 912 -18.08 -3.73 -43.27
CA LEU A 912 -16.87 -3.94 -44.08
C LEU A 912 -16.24 -2.62 -44.54
N SER A 913 -16.64 -1.49 -43.99
CA SER A 913 -16.16 -0.17 -44.38
C SER A 913 -14.63 -0.04 -44.29
N MET A 914 -14.05 0.85 -45.08
CA MET A 914 -12.60 1.15 -45.11
C MET A 914 -11.74 -0.08 -45.50
N ASN A 915 -12.27 -0.99 -46.30
CA ASN A 915 -11.55 -2.13 -46.87
C ASN A 915 -11.46 -1.99 -48.40
N LYS A 916 -10.47 -2.60 -49.02
CA LYS A 916 -10.22 -2.51 -50.48
C LYS A 916 -11.01 -3.56 -51.24
N LEU A 917 -12.30 -3.51 -51.14
CA LEU A 917 -13.16 -4.56 -51.77
C LEU A 917 -13.29 -4.41 -53.27
N GLY A 918 -13.37 -3.20 -53.75
CA GLY A 918 -13.64 -2.89 -55.16
C GLY A 918 -14.98 -3.44 -55.67
N ASP A 919 -15.28 -3.26 -56.94
CA ASP A 919 -16.50 -3.77 -57.54
C ASP A 919 -16.55 -5.31 -57.59
N SER A 920 -15.39 -5.99 -57.64
CA SER A 920 -15.33 -7.45 -57.59
C SER A 920 -15.83 -8.02 -56.26
N GLY A 921 -15.42 -7.45 -55.14
CA GLY A 921 -15.90 -7.88 -53.81
C GLY A 921 -17.40 -7.59 -53.64
N VAL A 922 -17.87 -6.45 -54.12
CA VAL A 922 -19.30 -6.10 -54.05
C VAL A 922 -20.17 -6.97 -54.94
N LYS A 923 -19.67 -7.36 -56.11
CA LYS A 923 -20.38 -8.34 -56.98
C LYS A 923 -20.53 -9.67 -56.26
N CYS A 924 -19.53 -10.12 -55.53
CA CYS A 924 -19.65 -11.34 -54.70
C CYS A 924 -20.73 -11.17 -53.63
N LEU A 925 -20.74 -10.04 -52.85
CA LEU A 925 -21.77 -9.75 -51.85
C LEU A 925 -23.18 -9.67 -52.46
N SER A 926 -23.31 -9.16 -53.67
CA SER A 926 -24.59 -9.07 -54.37
C SER A 926 -25.24 -10.43 -54.53
N VAL A 927 -24.44 -11.51 -54.82
CA VAL A 927 -24.93 -12.89 -54.90
C VAL A 927 -25.51 -13.38 -53.57
N VAL A 928 -24.98 -12.93 -52.42
CA VAL A 928 -25.59 -13.24 -51.09
C VAL A 928 -26.91 -12.51 -50.91
N LEU A 929 -26.99 -11.23 -51.31
CA LEU A 929 -28.20 -10.42 -51.20
C LEU A 929 -29.34 -10.93 -52.08
N GLU A 930 -29.03 -11.57 -53.22
CA GLU A 930 -30.02 -12.17 -54.08
C GLU A 930 -30.73 -13.41 -53.46
N ASN A 931 -30.06 -14.05 -52.46
CA ASN A 931 -30.60 -15.23 -51.83
C ASN A 931 -31.87 -14.88 -50.97
N PRO A 932 -33.03 -15.48 -51.24
CA PRO A 932 -34.25 -15.19 -50.49
C PRO A 932 -34.16 -15.54 -48.99
N HIS A 933 -33.24 -16.43 -48.63
CA HIS A 933 -32.99 -16.81 -47.21
C HIS A 933 -32.00 -15.90 -46.52
N CYS A 934 -31.38 -14.98 -47.22
CA CYS A 934 -30.49 -13.99 -46.64
C CYS A 934 -31.26 -13.05 -45.66
N LYS A 935 -30.79 -12.92 -44.45
CA LYS A 935 -31.41 -12.09 -43.42
C LYS A 935 -30.56 -10.82 -43.06
N LEU A 936 -29.65 -10.47 -43.95
CA LEU A 936 -28.83 -9.28 -43.72
C LEU A 936 -29.69 -8.03 -43.81
N GLU A 937 -29.75 -7.28 -42.70
CA GLU A 937 -30.54 -6.07 -42.54
C GLU A 937 -29.68 -4.79 -42.72
N ILE A 938 -28.42 -4.84 -42.32
CA ILE A 938 -27.51 -3.69 -42.33
C ILE A 938 -26.20 -4.11 -43.04
N LEU A 939 -25.87 -3.36 -44.09
CA LEU A 939 -24.59 -3.53 -44.79
C LEU A 939 -23.88 -2.19 -44.89
N LYS A 940 -22.66 -2.11 -44.35
CA LYS A 940 -21.85 -0.88 -44.36
C LYS A 940 -20.61 -1.08 -45.19
N LEU A 941 -20.48 -0.26 -46.25
CA LEU A 941 -19.43 -0.27 -47.25
C LEU A 941 -18.86 1.14 -47.48
N TYR A 942 -18.65 1.90 -46.43
CA TYR A 942 -18.07 3.23 -46.47
C TYR A 942 -16.60 3.14 -46.93
N ARG A 943 -16.21 3.91 -47.95
CA ARG A 943 -14.85 3.91 -48.53
C ARG A 943 -14.30 2.52 -48.83
N CYS A 944 -14.94 1.79 -49.72
CA CYS A 944 -14.57 0.43 -50.15
C CYS A 944 -14.15 0.32 -51.62
N ASP A 945 -13.78 1.44 -52.25
CA ASP A 945 -13.35 1.53 -53.65
C ASP A 945 -14.44 1.04 -54.64
N ILE A 946 -15.70 1.39 -54.35
CA ILE A 946 -16.88 0.96 -55.14
C ILE A 946 -17.21 2.02 -56.17
N SER A 947 -17.43 1.57 -57.43
CA SER A 947 -17.88 2.42 -58.54
C SER A 947 -19.36 2.22 -58.88
N ASP A 948 -19.81 2.81 -59.99
CA ASP A 948 -21.17 2.64 -60.52
C ASP A 948 -21.44 1.16 -60.89
N GLU A 949 -20.40 0.40 -61.25
CA GLU A 949 -20.54 -1.02 -61.58
C GLU A 949 -20.93 -1.86 -60.35
N GLY A 950 -20.29 -1.59 -59.18
CA GLY A 950 -20.69 -2.20 -57.92
C GLY A 950 -22.09 -1.81 -57.49
N CYS A 951 -22.47 -0.53 -57.68
CA CYS A 951 -23.84 -0.05 -57.43
C CYS A 951 -24.89 -0.76 -58.31
N ALA A 952 -24.57 -1.00 -59.57
CA ALA A 952 -25.47 -1.72 -60.46
C ALA A 952 -25.67 -3.18 -60.03
N ALA A 953 -24.60 -3.85 -59.55
CA ALA A 953 -24.67 -5.21 -59.03
C ALA A 953 -25.53 -5.28 -57.75
N LEU A 954 -25.35 -4.35 -56.80
CA LEU A 954 -26.19 -4.24 -55.59
C LEU A 954 -27.65 -3.98 -55.93
N ALA A 955 -27.89 -3.09 -56.88
CA ALA A 955 -29.26 -2.76 -57.30
C ALA A 955 -29.94 -3.98 -57.96
N SER A 956 -29.20 -4.77 -58.77
CA SER A 956 -29.74 -6.00 -59.32
C SER A 956 -30.12 -6.98 -58.22
N ALA A 957 -29.21 -7.18 -57.24
CA ALA A 957 -29.47 -8.09 -56.15
C ALA A 957 -30.68 -7.71 -55.31
N LEU A 958 -30.84 -6.40 -54.98
CA LEU A 958 -31.95 -5.92 -54.24
C LEU A 958 -33.28 -6.01 -54.99
N ARG A 959 -33.28 -5.94 -56.34
CA ARG A 959 -34.47 -6.23 -57.14
C ARG A 959 -34.87 -7.71 -57.08
N SER A 960 -33.89 -8.61 -57.01
CA SER A 960 -34.17 -10.03 -56.88
C SER A 960 -34.67 -10.42 -55.47
N ASN A 961 -34.20 -9.72 -54.42
CA ASN A 961 -34.62 -9.97 -53.04
C ASN A 961 -34.92 -8.65 -52.27
N PRO A 962 -36.16 -8.09 -52.41
CA PRO A 962 -36.50 -6.77 -51.82
C PRO A 962 -36.77 -6.81 -50.31
N SER A 963 -36.68 -7.96 -49.65
CA SER A 963 -37.45 -8.20 -48.42
C SER A 963 -36.62 -8.03 -47.13
N HIS A 964 -35.29 -7.83 -47.14
CA HIS A 964 -34.50 -7.89 -45.92
C HIS A 964 -33.59 -6.69 -45.63
N LEU A 965 -32.87 -6.16 -46.62
CA LEU A 965 -31.91 -5.06 -46.35
C LEU A 965 -32.65 -3.76 -46.00
N ARG A 966 -32.29 -3.18 -44.86
CA ARG A 966 -32.88 -1.95 -44.31
C ARG A 966 -31.93 -0.76 -44.41
N GLU A 967 -30.63 -1.00 -44.19
CA GLU A 967 -29.61 0.01 -44.30
C GLU A 967 -28.46 -0.41 -45.19
N LEU A 968 -28.13 0.49 -46.13
CA LEU A 968 -26.97 0.37 -47.02
C LEU A 968 -26.17 1.69 -46.93
N ASN A 969 -24.91 1.59 -46.47
CA ASN A 969 -24.01 2.75 -46.40
C ASN A 969 -22.90 2.61 -47.41
N LEU A 970 -22.88 3.46 -48.41
CA LEU A 970 -21.91 3.54 -49.50
C LEU A 970 -21.12 4.86 -49.49
N THR A 971 -21.20 5.65 -48.40
CA THR A 971 -20.58 6.96 -48.28
C THR A 971 -19.08 6.89 -48.57
N GLY A 972 -18.57 7.90 -49.33
CA GLY A 972 -17.15 8.04 -49.60
C GLY A 972 -16.56 7.07 -50.66
N ASN A 973 -17.39 6.42 -51.45
CA ASN A 973 -17.01 5.63 -52.62
C ASN A 973 -17.08 6.50 -53.91
N GLU A 974 -16.42 6.05 -54.98
CA GLU A 974 -16.37 6.76 -56.25
C GLU A 974 -17.65 6.52 -57.10
N ILE A 975 -18.80 6.95 -56.56
CA ILE A 975 -20.10 6.68 -57.19
C ILE A 975 -20.58 7.96 -57.89
N SER A 976 -20.88 7.83 -59.18
CA SER A 976 -21.41 8.94 -59.99
C SER A 976 -22.90 9.14 -59.77
N SER A 977 -23.46 10.17 -60.37
CA SER A 977 -24.91 10.44 -60.33
C SER A 977 -25.74 9.30 -60.94
N SER A 978 -25.14 8.43 -61.76
CA SER A 978 -25.84 7.27 -62.32
C SER A 978 -25.97 6.12 -61.31
N GLY A 979 -24.94 5.81 -60.56
CA GLY A 979 -24.97 4.86 -59.47
C GLY A 979 -25.93 5.26 -58.35
N VAL A 980 -25.87 6.56 -57.95
CA VAL A 980 -26.81 7.13 -57.00
C VAL A 980 -28.25 6.98 -57.44
N LYS A 981 -28.58 7.29 -58.72
CA LYS A 981 -29.95 7.17 -59.24
C LYS A 981 -30.43 5.70 -59.23
N CYS A 982 -29.54 4.76 -59.56
CA CYS A 982 -29.87 3.34 -59.65
C CYS A 982 -30.37 2.77 -58.32
N LEU A 983 -29.66 3.10 -57.20
CA LEU A 983 -30.03 2.64 -55.86
C LEU A 983 -31.11 3.52 -55.21
N SER A 984 -31.12 4.85 -55.45
CA SER A 984 -32.13 5.74 -54.88
C SER A 984 -33.51 5.41 -55.42
N ALA A 985 -33.62 4.93 -56.66
CA ALA A 985 -34.90 4.47 -57.21
C ALA A 985 -35.51 3.31 -56.38
N LEU A 986 -34.67 2.40 -55.83
CA LEU A 986 -35.12 1.33 -54.99
C LEU A 986 -35.55 1.80 -53.58
N LYS A 987 -34.90 2.80 -53.00
CA LYS A 987 -35.30 3.36 -51.71
C LYS A 987 -36.66 4.06 -51.79
N ASN A 988 -36.98 4.68 -52.92
CA ASN A 988 -38.21 5.46 -53.11
C ASN A 988 -39.42 4.59 -53.48
N ASP A 989 -39.19 3.31 -53.77
CA ASP A 989 -40.20 2.35 -54.12
C ASP A 989 -40.62 1.55 -52.84
N GLY A 990 -41.83 1.70 -52.40
CA GLY A 990 -42.35 1.06 -51.18
C GLY A 990 -42.38 -0.48 -51.19
N HIS A 991 -42.01 -1.11 -52.30
CA HIS A 991 -41.84 -2.57 -52.41
C HIS A 991 -40.58 -3.08 -51.68
N TYR A 992 -39.55 -2.22 -51.53
CA TYR A 992 -38.27 -2.55 -50.86
C TYR A 992 -38.25 -2.10 -49.40
N LYS A 993 -37.66 -2.90 -48.53
CA LYS A 993 -37.46 -2.56 -47.11
C LYS A 993 -36.32 -1.59 -46.83
N LEU A 994 -35.66 -1.08 -47.82
CA LEU A 994 -34.51 -0.20 -47.71
C LEU A 994 -34.93 1.17 -47.14
N GLN A 995 -34.66 1.42 -45.85
CA GLN A 995 -35.02 2.61 -45.11
C GLN A 995 -33.88 3.67 -45.10
N SER A 996 -32.65 3.23 -44.99
CA SER A 996 -31.46 4.09 -44.94
C SER A 996 -30.52 3.76 -46.09
N LEU A 997 -30.28 4.73 -46.97
CA LEU A 997 -29.31 4.66 -48.02
C LEU A 997 -28.42 5.89 -47.93
N ARG A 998 -27.10 5.71 -47.81
CA ARG A 998 -26.11 6.80 -47.71
C ARG A 998 -25.04 6.65 -48.75
N PHE A 999 -24.67 7.77 -49.42
CA PHE A 999 -23.61 7.84 -50.44
C PHE A 999 -22.43 8.71 -50.01
#